data_2cce3e153132ffa239fadcf5d0ef514f
#
_entry.id   2cce3e153132ffa239fadcf5d0ef514f
#
_cell.length_a   1.000
_cell.length_b   1.000
_cell.length_c   1.000
_cell.angle_alpha   90.00
_cell.angle_beta   90.00
_cell.angle_gamma   90.00
#
_symmetry.space_group_name_H-M   'P 1'
#
loop_
_entity.id
_entity.type
_entity.pdbx_description
1 polymer ?
#
loop_
_entity_poly.entity_id
_entity_poly.type
_entity_poly.pdbx_seq_one_letter_code
_entity_poly.pdbx_strand_id
1 'polypeptide(L)'
;MVRIYIIIGLFLMANNPVKAKRLEEGNDTSKVKTLKGKQLNEVTVSAHRVGRVKTKGIGNTEMINATELLRAACCNLGESFTTNPSVDVNYADAATGAQQIKLLGLSGTYVQMLTENVPNYRGAASPFSLGYIPGPWMQSIQVSKGASSVKNGYESITGQINVEFKKPQATPFADANLYYNSKGKLEANIGANLHLSKRWRTALLGHYEILNKAHDDNDDGFVDLPKVRQGALQSRWAWMGDHYVFQASVKGLKEHREGGQIGHHAMAEHPYLIDITNERYEAFTKNAYIFDKERATNVALILSGSLHHENAEYGHKLYNTDQRNGYASLMFESDFGEHHNLSVGASLNHDYYDQRYKLTNDGAEKNQRDDETVPGIYAQYTFKLGDKLTLMGGLRWDHSNIYGGFVTPRAHLKYSPNEIVTLRASAGKGYRTNHVLAENNFLLASGRQVIIDDNLDQEAAWNYGISANINIPIGEKKLELNAEYYYTDFQHQLLVDLDSDPHAVHFTNLQGDSYSHTYQLEATYPFFRGFTLTATYRRTNVKSTFGGVLREKPLTNKYKGLLTASYKPGLGKWQFDATLQLNGGGRLPDAYTTDDGSPSWDNRYKGFEQLSAQVTRFFRFWSIYAGGENLTGFKQKNPIIAANDPWGQNFDSTMIWGPVHGAVFYIGVRLNWNKI
;
A
#
# COMPACT_ATOMS: atom_id res chain seq x y z
N MET A 1 7.23 7.79 34.22
CA MET A 1 8.08 8.80 33.56
C MET A 1 9.49 8.24 33.47
N VAL A 2 9.85 7.62 32.35
CA VAL A 2 11.23 7.20 32.07
C VAL A 2 11.66 8.01 30.85
N ARG A 3 12.50 9.00 31.06
CA ARG A 3 13.09 9.79 29.98
C ARG A 3 14.23 8.97 29.35
N ILE A 4 14.02 8.50 28.14
CA ILE A 4 15.07 7.91 27.32
C ILE A 4 15.82 9.07 26.65
N TYR A 5 17.05 9.33 27.09
CA TYR A 5 17.97 10.25 26.42
C TYR A 5 18.55 9.57 25.19
N ILE A 6 18.14 10.04 24.01
CA ILE A 6 18.81 9.68 22.75
C ILE A 6 20.09 10.49 22.68
N ILE A 7 21.23 9.83 22.87
CA ILE A 7 22.56 10.42 22.67
C ILE A 7 22.79 10.51 21.15
N ILE A 8 22.64 11.70 20.60
CA ILE A 8 23.09 12.04 19.24
C ILE A 8 24.57 12.41 19.36
N GLY A 9 25.46 11.46 19.10
CA GLY A 9 26.87 11.71 18.95
C GLY A 9 27.19 12.40 17.63
N LEU A 10 27.36 13.70 17.62
CA LEU A 10 27.97 14.44 16.51
C LEU A 10 29.46 14.12 16.48
N PHE A 11 29.91 13.32 15.52
CA PHE A 11 31.33 13.23 15.19
C PHE A 11 31.69 14.34 14.21
N LEU A 12 32.40 15.32 14.68
CA LEU A 12 33.13 16.31 13.87
C LEU A 12 34.26 15.60 13.12
N MET A 13 34.25 15.66 11.82
CA MET A 13 35.26 15.14 10.92
C MET A 13 36.49 16.07 10.92
N ALA A 14 37.64 15.53 11.26
CA ALA A 14 38.94 16.14 10.94
C ALA A 14 39.29 15.86 9.47
N ASN A 15 39.60 16.92 8.74
CA ASN A 15 40.08 16.90 7.36
C ASN A 15 41.44 16.21 7.25
N ASN A 16 41.54 15.17 6.39
CA ASN A 16 42.80 14.77 5.77
C ASN A 16 42.57 14.42 4.29
N PRO A 17 43.28 15.04 3.36
CA PRO A 17 43.13 14.78 1.93
C PRO A 17 43.90 13.52 1.53
N VAL A 18 43.19 12.47 1.12
CA VAL A 18 43.80 11.30 0.48
C VAL A 18 44.00 11.58 -1.00
N LYS A 19 45.24 11.57 -1.45
CA LYS A 19 45.64 11.68 -2.87
C LYS A 19 45.17 10.46 -3.65
N ALA A 20 44.41 10.71 -4.71
CA ALA A 20 44.04 9.69 -5.70
C ALA A 20 45.28 9.24 -6.50
N LYS A 21 45.58 7.95 -6.48
CA LYS A 21 46.57 7.30 -7.35
C LYS A 21 45.83 6.75 -8.55
N ARG A 22 46.18 7.28 -9.73
CA ARG A 22 45.77 6.80 -11.05
C ARG A 22 46.35 5.39 -11.27
N LEU A 23 45.53 4.40 -11.54
CA LEU A 23 45.95 3.08 -12.03
C LEU A 23 45.61 2.97 -13.50
N GLU A 24 46.62 2.61 -14.27
CA GLU A 24 46.63 2.40 -15.72
C GLU A 24 45.81 1.17 -16.11
N GLU A 25 45.21 1.24 -17.28
CA GLU A 25 44.52 0.16 -17.94
C GLU A 25 45.48 -0.96 -18.35
N GLY A 26 45.26 -2.15 -17.82
CA GLY A 26 45.86 -3.38 -18.29
C GLY A 26 44.79 -4.31 -18.85
N ASN A 27 44.74 -4.49 -20.16
CA ASN A 27 43.95 -5.51 -20.84
C ASN A 27 44.40 -6.90 -20.39
N ASP A 28 43.55 -7.62 -19.67
CA ASP A 28 43.69 -9.10 -19.58
C ASP A 28 42.31 -9.76 -19.63
N THR A 29 42.08 -10.43 -20.76
CA THR A 29 40.90 -11.25 -21.06
C THR A 29 41.09 -12.62 -20.43
N SER A 30 40.81 -12.76 -19.15
CA SER A 30 40.66 -14.07 -18.52
C SER A 30 39.18 -14.30 -18.14
N LYS A 31 38.69 -15.44 -18.63
CA LYS A 31 37.35 -16.00 -18.51
C LYS A 31 36.87 -15.95 -17.03
N VAL A 32 36.06 -14.99 -16.70
CA VAL A 32 35.29 -15.02 -15.43
C VAL A 32 34.13 -16.01 -15.64
N LYS A 33 34.23 -17.19 -15.07
CA LYS A 33 33.08 -18.08 -14.85
C LYS A 33 32.11 -17.34 -13.93
N THR A 34 31.04 -16.82 -14.49
CA THR A 34 29.90 -16.29 -13.73
C THR A 34 29.28 -17.43 -12.92
N LEU A 35 29.60 -17.48 -11.64
CA LEU A 35 28.87 -18.30 -10.67
C LEU A 35 27.42 -17.79 -10.63
N LYS A 36 26.50 -18.58 -11.15
CA LYS A 36 25.05 -18.38 -10.99
C LYS A 36 24.69 -18.61 -9.51
N GLY A 37 24.89 -17.60 -8.68
CA GLY A 37 24.27 -17.56 -7.37
C GLY A 37 22.76 -17.42 -7.54
N LYS A 38 21.98 -18.46 -7.23
CA LYS A 38 20.54 -18.32 -7.02
C LYS A 38 20.34 -17.36 -5.83
N GLN A 39 19.97 -16.13 -6.12
CA GLN A 39 19.51 -15.21 -5.07
C GLN A 39 18.21 -15.74 -4.50
N LEU A 40 18.10 -15.78 -3.17
CA LEU A 40 16.86 -15.92 -2.41
C LEU A 40 15.80 -14.98 -3.02
N ASN A 41 14.80 -15.51 -3.65
CA ASN A 41 13.67 -14.89 -4.38
C ASN A 41 13.60 -13.35 -4.42
N GLU A 42 14.72 -12.69 -4.56
CA GLU A 42 14.78 -11.29 -4.96
C GLU A 42 14.59 -11.26 -6.46
N VAL A 43 13.48 -10.74 -6.92
CA VAL A 43 13.19 -10.60 -8.34
C VAL A 43 14.23 -9.67 -8.94
N THR A 44 15.26 -10.23 -9.57
CA THR A 44 16.24 -9.45 -10.33
C THR A 44 15.56 -8.94 -11.60
N VAL A 45 15.06 -7.72 -11.56
CA VAL A 45 14.51 -7.05 -12.74
C VAL A 45 15.67 -6.48 -13.54
N SER A 46 15.83 -6.95 -14.78
CA SER A 46 16.77 -6.36 -15.73
C SER A 46 16.39 -4.89 -15.97
N ALA A 47 17.35 -3.98 -15.83
CA ALA A 47 17.19 -2.52 -15.81
C ALA A 47 16.65 -1.85 -17.12
N HIS A 48 16.11 -2.59 -18.07
CA HIS A 48 15.76 -2.07 -19.39
C HIS A 48 14.27 -2.19 -19.77
N ARG A 49 13.38 -2.66 -18.87
CA ARG A 49 11.95 -2.65 -19.17
C ARG A 49 11.31 -1.38 -18.59
N VAL A 50 10.79 -0.56 -19.48
CA VAL A 50 9.96 0.60 -19.15
C VAL A 50 8.55 0.09 -18.84
N GLY A 51 8.04 0.39 -17.65
CA GLY A 51 6.67 0.08 -17.25
C GLY A 51 6.54 -0.92 -16.11
N ARG A 52 5.31 -1.22 -15.76
CA ARG A 52 4.98 -2.29 -14.81
C ARG A 52 5.43 -3.64 -15.37
N VAL A 53 6.07 -4.44 -14.54
CA VAL A 53 6.63 -5.73 -14.96
C VAL A 53 5.91 -6.84 -14.21
N LYS A 54 5.27 -7.77 -14.94
CA LYS A 54 4.84 -9.04 -14.35
C LYS A 54 6.05 -9.86 -13.96
N THR A 55 6.11 -10.30 -12.72
CA THR A 55 7.24 -11.09 -12.23
C THR A 55 7.26 -12.48 -12.87
N LYS A 56 8.44 -13.07 -13.01
CA LYS A 56 8.57 -14.46 -13.46
C LYS A 56 8.15 -15.48 -12.38
N GLY A 57 7.82 -15.03 -11.18
CA GLY A 57 7.38 -15.86 -10.07
C GLY A 57 6.13 -16.68 -10.36
N ILE A 58 5.79 -17.60 -9.46
CA ILE A 58 4.61 -18.45 -9.57
C ILE A 58 3.32 -17.66 -9.36
N GLY A 59 3.31 -16.73 -8.41
CA GLY A 59 2.17 -15.84 -8.14
C GLY A 59 1.96 -14.80 -9.23
N ASN A 60 0.73 -14.30 -9.36
CA ASN A 60 0.41 -13.19 -10.25
C ASN A 60 0.79 -11.86 -9.56
N THR A 61 2.07 -11.54 -9.63
CA THR A 61 2.66 -10.35 -8.99
C THR A 61 3.08 -9.33 -10.03
N GLU A 62 2.60 -8.11 -9.86
CA GLU A 62 3.03 -6.92 -10.60
C GLU A 62 4.09 -6.19 -9.78
N MET A 63 5.15 -5.71 -10.45
CA MET A 63 6.14 -4.85 -9.84
C MET A 63 6.06 -3.45 -10.46
N ILE A 64 5.81 -2.47 -9.62
CA ILE A 64 5.97 -1.04 -9.91
C ILE A 64 7.41 -0.70 -9.54
N ASN A 65 8.28 -0.54 -10.52
CA ASN A 65 9.70 -0.25 -10.28
C ASN A 65 9.97 1.25 -10.17
N ALA A 66 11.21 1.63 -9.82
CA ALA A 66 11.61 3.03 -9.67
C ALA A 66 11.36 3.87 -10.95
N THR A 67 11.42 3.28 -12.15
CA THR A 67 11.13 3.99 -13.40
C THR A 67 9.65 4.30 -13.55
N GLU A 68 8.77 3.38 -13.12
CA GLU A 68 7.32 3.61 -13.11
C GLU A 68 6.94 4.66 -12.07
N LEU A 69 7.53 4.62 -10.88
CA LEU A 69 7.33 5.61 -9.82
C LEU A 69 7.73 7.04 -10.23
N LEU A 70 8.54 7.21 -11.27
CA LEU A 70 8.92 8.53 -11.79
C LEU A 70 7.90 9.12 -12.77
N ARG A 71 6.90 8.35 -13.26
CA ARG A 71 5.91 8.80 -14.26
C ARG A 71 4.83 9.72 -13.71
N ALA A 72 4.61 9.66 -12.40
CA ALA A 72 3.76 10.59 -11.67
C ALA A 72 4.58 11.21 -10.53
N ALA A 73 4.13 12.31 -9.98
CA ALA A 73 4.71 12.86 -8.76
C ALA A 73 4.20 12.03 -7.58
N CYS A 74 4.81 10.86 -7.36
CA CYS A 74 4.45 10.01 -6.24
C CYS A 74 5.04 10.59 -4.95
N CYS A 75 4.28 11.38 -4.21
CA CYS A 75 4.69 11.91 -2.91
C CYS A 75 4.66 10.82 -1.83
N ASN A 76 3.69 9.90 -1.92
CA ASN A 76 3.50 8.82 -0.97
C ASN A 76 3.05 7.51 -1.65
N LEU A 77 2.85 6.46 -0.84
CA LEU A 77 2.43 5.15 -1.36
C LEU A 77 1.06 5.22 -2.06
N GLY A 78 0.09 5.97 -1.54
CA GLY A 78 -1.24 6.10 -2.14
C GLY A 78 -1.18 6.64 -3.56
N GLU A 79 -0.47 7.73 -3.77
CA GLU A 79 -0.30 8.36 -5.08
C GLU A 79 0.46 7.47 -6.08
N SER A 80 1.28 6.52 -5.59
CA SER A 80 2.04 5.58 -6.43
C SER A 80 1.16 4.60 -7.21
N PHE A 81 -0.11 4.45 -6.85
CA PHE A 81 -1.06 3.58 -7.56
C PHE A 81 -1.85 4.28 -8.67
N THR A 82 -1.63 5.58 -8.91
CA THR A 82 -2.34 6.35 -9.95
C THR A 82 -2.24 5.71 -11.34
N THR A 83 -1.11 5.07 -11.66
CA THR A 83 -0.88 4.35 -12.93
C THR A 83 -1.17 2.84 -12.83
N ASN A 84 -1.64 2.34 -11.68
CA ASN A 84 -1.93 0.93 -11.47
C ASN A 84 -3.44 0.65 -11.59
N PRO A 85 -3.86 -0.25 -12.48
CA PRO A 85 -5.28 -0.57 -12.67
C PRO A 85 -5.84 -1.52 -11.60
N SER A 86 -4.98 -2.25 -10.89
CA SER A 86 -5.37 -3.32 -9.98
C SER A 86 -5.71 -2.81 -8.58
N VAL A 87 -5.10 -1.68 -8.21
CA VAL A 87 -5.28 -1.05 -6.90
C VAL A 87 -6.04 0.26 -7.07
N ASP A 88 -7.12 0.42 -6.33
CA ASP A 88 -7.77 1.71 -6.16
C ASP A 88 -7.34 2.32 -4.84
N VAL A 89 -7.12 3.62 -4.82
CA VAL A 89 -6.91 4.41 -3.61
C VAL A 89 -7.97 5.49 -3.58
N ASN A 90 -8.78 5.47 -2.55
CA ASN A 90 -9.86 6.43 -2.35
C ASN A 90 -9.73 7.05 -0.96
N TYR A 91 -10.24 8.26 -0.78
CA TYR A 91 -10.49 8.79 0.55
C TYR A 91 -11.54 7.92 1.25
N ALA A 92 -11.39 7.72 2.55
CA ALA A 92 -12.32 7.00 3.39
C ALA A 92 -13.46 7.89 3.86
N ASP A 93 -13.17 9.18 4.02
CA ASP A 93 -14.09 10.26 4.35
C ASP A 93 -13.60 11.60 3.75
N ALA A 94 -14.44 12.63 3.79
CA ALA A 94 -14.17 13.93 3.19
C ALA A 94 -13.44 14.92 4.13
N ALA A 95 -13.22 14.58 5.39
CA ALA A 95 -12.80 15.55 6.41
C ALA A 95 -11.42 15.23 7.04
N THR A 96 -11.05 13.94 7.19
CA THR A 96 -9.83 13.54 7.91
C THR A 96 -8.63 13.34 6.98
N GLY A 97 -8.89 13.13 5.68
CA GLY A 97 -7.88 12.74 4.70
C GLY A 97 -7.39 11.28 4.85
N ALA A 98 -8.11 10.45 5.60
CA ALA A 98 -7.88 9.02 5.64
C ALA A 98 -8.06 8.41 4.25
N GLN A 99 -7.20 7.45 3.88
CA GLN A 99 -7.24 6.81 2.58
C GLN A 99 -7.32 5.29 2.72
N GLN A 100 -8.08 4.68 1.83
CA GLN A 100 -8.22 3.23 1.77
C GLN A 100 -7.79 2.69 0.41
N ILE A 101 -7.06 1.59 0.44
CA ILE A 101 -6.80 0.75 -0.73
C ILE A 101 -8.02 -0.14 -0.98
N LYS A 102 -8.31 -0.42 -2.26
CA LYS A 102 -9.17 -1.54 -2.66
C LYS A 102 -8.41 -2.43 -3.65
N LEU A 103 -8.38 -3.71 -3.39
CA LEU A 103 -7.80 -4.72 -4.27
C LEU A 103 -8.85 -5.79 -4.56
N LEU A 104 -9.03 -6.15 -5.83
CA LEU A 104 -10.10 -7.06 -6.29
C LEU A 104 -11.51 -6.58 -5.87
N GLY A 105 -11.71 -5.26 -5.77
CA GLY A 105 -12.97 -4.63 -5.36
C GLY A 105 -13.28 -4.65 -3.87
N LEU A 106 -12.39 -5.23 -3.05
CA LEU A 106 -12.56 -5.37 -1.61
C LEU A 106 -11.67 -4.38 -0.84
N SER A 107 -12.06 -4.06 0.40
CA SER A 107 -11.36 -3.12 1.28
C SER A 107 -9.90 -3.50 1.47
N GLY A 108 -9.07 -2.49 1.71
CA GLY A 108 -7.64 -2.65 2.00
C GLY A 108 -7.32 -3.45 3.25
N THR A 109 -8.26 -3.57 4.17
CA THR A 109 -8.14 -4.45 5.34
C THR A 109 -7.96 -5.92 4.97
N TYR A 110 -8.40 -6.35 3.77
CA TYR A 110 -8.18 -7.70 3.24
C TYR A 110 -6.88 -7.86 2.45
N VAL A 111 -6.13 -6.79 2.28
CA VAL A 111 -4.81 -6.78 1.65
C VAL A 111 -3.75 -6.82 2.73
N GLN A 112 -2.89 -7.81 2.71
CA GLN A 112 -1.76 -7.81 3.63
C GLN A 112 -0.71 -6.79 3.19
N MET A 113 -0.51 -5.75 4.02
CA MET A 113 0.53 -4.75 3.81
C MET A 113 1.85 -5.23 4.36
N LEU A 114 2.90 -5.17 3.54
CA LEU A 114 4.25 -5.56 3.91
C LEU A 114 5.24 -4.43 3.60
N THR A 115 6.23 -4.29 4.45
CA THR A 115 7.46 -3.54 4.14
C THR A 115 8.64 -4.47 4.22
N GLU A 116 9.39 -4.58 3.13
CA GLU A 116 10.53 -5.52 3.08
C GLU A 116 10.12 -6.98 3.40
N ASN A 117 8.93 -7.42 2.96
CA ASN A 117 8.34 -8.73 3.28
C ASN A 117 8.11 -8.97 4.79
N VAL A 118 7.93 -7.93 5.58
CA VAL A 118 7.53 -7.98 6.98
C VAL A 118 6.13 -7.38 7.11
N PRO A 119 5.16 -8.05 7.75
CA PRO A 119 3.83 -7.47 8.01
C PRO A 119 3.93 -6.12 8.71
N ASN A 120 3.19 -5.13 8.20
CA ASN A 120 3.22 -3.76 8.73
C ASN A 120 1.91 -3.02 8.44
N TYR A 121 1.70 -1.85 9.07
CA TYR A 121 0.58 -0.92 8.84
C TYR A 121 -0.81 -1.54 8.96
N ARG A 122 -1.05 -2.28 10.02
CA ARG A 122 -2.38 -2.81 10.38
C ARG A 122 -2.92 -2.12 11.64
N GLY A 123 -4.20 -2.32 11.94
CA GLY A 123 -4.88 -1.69 13.07
C GLY A 123 -4.93 -0.17 12.94
N ALA A 124 -4.63 0.57 14.00
CA ALA A 124 -4.72 2.02 14.08
C ALA A 124 -3.85 2.78 13.07
N ALA A 125 -2.72 2.18 12.65
CA ALA A 125 -1.92 2.78 11.59
C ALA A 125 -2.59 2.74 10.20
N SER A 126 -3.59 1.87 9.98
CA SER A 126 -4.17 1.58 8.66
C SER A 126 -4.80 2.80 7.97
N PRO A 127 -5.62 3.66 8.61
CA PRO A 127 -6.31 4.76 7.94
C PRO A 127 -5.39 5.79 7.30
N PHE A 128 -4.19 6.01 7.88
CA PHE A 128 -3.23 7.02 7.41
C PHE A 128 -1.94 6.44 6.84
N SER A 129 -1.80 5.10 6.84
CA SER A 129 -0.55 4.39 6.49
C SER A 129 0.00 4.68 5.10
N LEU A 130 -0.86 4.99 4.14
CA LEU A 130 -0.45 5.31 2.77
C LEU A 130 0.37 6.60 2.72
N GLY A 131 0.12 7.56 3.61
CA GLY A 131 0.91 8.78 3.81
C GLY A 131 2.25 8.53 4.53
N TYR A 132 2.39 7.45 5.29
CA TYR A 132 3.60 7.17 6.08
C TYR A 132 4.79 6.64 5.28
N ILE A 133 4.59 6.37 4.00
CA ILE A 133 5.61 5.84 3.10
C ILE A 133 5.90 6.86 2.02
N PRO A 134 6.97 7.67 2.16
CA PRO A 134 7.36 8.65 1.16
C PRO A 134 7.72 7.99 -0.18
N GLY A 135 7.18 8.52 -1.28
CA GLY A 135 7.43 8.01 -2.63
C GLY A 135 8.91 7.91 -2.99
N PRO A 136 9.72 8.95 -2.75
CA PRO A 136 11.15 8.94 -3.04
C PRO A 136 11.97 7.92 -2.25
N TRP A 137 11.45 7.33 -1.17
CA TRP A 137 12.12 6.27 -0.41
C TRP A 137 11.97 4.89 -1.05
N MET A 138 10.93 4.71 -1.87
CA MET A 138 10.61 3.42 -2.46
C MET A 138 11.54 3.06 -3.62
N GLN A 139 12.03 1.84 -3.63
CA GLN A 139 12.74 1.23 -4.74
C GLN A 139 11.77 0.51 -5.68
N SER A 140 10.78 -0.18 -5.10
CA SER A 140 9.70 -0.84 -5.84
C SER A 140 8.52 -1.15 -4.93
N ILE A 141 7.35 -1.35 -5.57
CA ILE A 141 6.16 -1.88 -4.94
C ILE A 141 5.78 -3.17 -5.67
N GLN A 142 5.51 -4.22 -4.91
CA GLN A 142 5.05 -5.50 -5.44
C GLN A 142 3.58 -5.69 -5.06
N VAL A 143 2.71 -5.83 -6.06
CA VAL A 143 1.28 -6.09 -5.90
C VAL A 143 1.02 -7.53 -6.31
N SER A 144 0.81 -8.42 -5.35
CA SER A 144 0.46 -9.83 -5.57
C SER A 144 -1.04 -9.98 -5.39
N LYS A 145 -1.72 -10.46 -6.43
CA LYS A 145 -3.18 -10.64 -6.44
C LYS A 145 -3.54 -12.08 -6.10
N GLY A 146 -4.64 -12.24 -5.35
CA GLY A 146 -5.13 -13.53 -4.90
C GLY A 146 -4.38 -14.10 -3.70
N ALA A 147 -4.61 -15.37 -3.40
CA ALA A 147 -3.91 -16.05 -2.31
C ALA A 147 -2.39 -15.94 -2.50
N SER A 148 -1.67 -15.61 -1.44
CA SER A 148 -0.20 -15.47 -1.45
C SER A 148 0.49 -16.73 -0.89
N SER A 149 1.82 -16.69 -0.72
CA SER A 149 2.56 -17.76 -0.04
C SER A 149 2.17 -17.86 1.45
N VAL A 150 2.13 -19.07 2.01
CA VAL A 150 1.90 -19.31 3.46
C VAL A 150 3.07 -18.82 4.33
N LYS A 151 4.24 -18.56 3.73
CA LYS A 151 5.43 -18.02 4.42
C LYS A 151 5.17 -16.65 5.05
N ASN A 152 4.32 -15.82 4.41
CA ASN A 152 4.05 -14.45 4.82
C ASN A 152 2.88 -14.32 5.81
N GLY A 153 2.38 -15.45 6.33
CA GLY A 153 1.28 -15.46 7.29
C GLY A 153 -0.07 -15.83 6.68
N TYR A 154 -1.10 -15.65 7.47
CA TYR A 154 -2.48 -16.06 7.17
C TYR A 154 -3.36 -14.93 6.60
N GLU A 155 -2.96 -13.65 6.75
CA GLU A 155 -3.82 -12.47 6.56
C GLU A 155 -4.15 -12.11 5.10
N SER A 156 -3.46 -12.66 4.11
CA SER A 156 -3.68 -12.30 2.70
C SER A 156 -4.97 -12.96 2.16
N ILE A 157 -6.07 -12.23 2.14
CA ILE A 157 -7.35 -12.65 1.53
C ILE A 157 -7.39 -12.27 0.06
N THR A 158 -7.24 -10.98 -0.28
CA THR A 158 -7.27 -10.49 -1.67
C THR A 158 -5.91 -10.40 -2.31
N GLY A 159 -4.86 -10.40 -1.50
CA GLY A 159 -3.48 -10.31 -1.97
C GLY A 159 -2.55 -9.64 -0.99
N GLN A 160 -1.38 -9.27 -1.49
CA GLN A 160 -0.34 -8.58 -0.72
C GLN A 160 0.19 -7.38 -1.49
N ILE A 161 0.50 -6.33 -0.75
CA ILE A 161 1.28 -5.19 -1.26
C ILE A 161 2.57 -5.11 -0.43
N ASN A 162 3.71 -5.35 -1.07
CA ASN A 162 5.03 -5.26 -0.44
C ASN A 162 5.79 -4.06 -0.97
N VAL A 163 6.22 -3.18 -0.06
CA VAL A 163 7.04 -2.01 -0.38
C VAL A 163 8.50 -2.31 -0.06
N GLU A 164 9.35 -2.18 -1.07
CA GLU A 164 10.80 -2.28 -0.93
C GLU A 164 11.39 -0.87 -0.92
N PHE A 165 12.11 -0.52 0.15
CA PHE A 165 12.82 0.74 0.25
C PHE A 165 14.19 0.66 -0.42
N LYS A 166 14.81 1.82 -0.70
CA LYS A 166 16.19 1.92 -1.17
C LYS A 166 17.14 1.17 -0.23
N LYS A 167 17.96 0.28 -0.79
CA LYS A 167 18.79 -0.68 -0.03
C LYS A 167 20.17 -0.10 0.28
N PRO A 168 20.71 -0.33 1.50
CA PRO A 168 22.09 0.03 1.82
C PRO A 168 23.13 -0.68 0.94
N GLN A 169 22.81 -1.93 0.52
CA GLN A 169 23.68 -2.75 -0.31
C GLN A 169 23.63 -2.42 -1.80
N ALA A 170 22.72 -1.55 -2.22
CA ALA A 170 22.65 -1.09 -3.61
C ALA A 170 23.91 -0.28 -4.00
N THR A 171 24.03 0.08 -5.28
CA THR A 171 25.05 1.04 -5.74
C THR A 171 24.99 2.28 -4.87
N PRO A 172 26.16 2.88 -4.50
CA PRO A 172 26.18 4.10 -3.72
C PRO A 172 25.23 5.14 -4.30
N PHE A 173 24.43 5.77 -3.45
CA PHE A 173 23.52 6.83 -3.85
C PHE A 173 23.54 8.00 -2.85
N ALA A 174 23.34 9.18 -3.38
CA ALA A 174 22.93 10.36 -2.64
C ALA A 174 21.89 11.08 -3.48
N ASP A 175 20.70 11.25 -2.97
CA ASP A 175 19.60 11.88 -3.69
C ASP A 175 18.80 12.83 -2.81
N ALA A 176 18.13 13.77 -3.44
CA ALA A 176 17.13 14.63 -2.82
C ALA A 176 15.98 14.86 -3.78
N ASN A 177 14.79 15.05 -3.24
CA ASN A 177 13.61 15.46 -3.99
C ASN A 177 12.93 16.61 -3.26
N LEU A 178 12.61 17.66 -4.00
CA LEU A 178 11.80 18.78 -3.54
C LEU A 178 10.57 18.86 -4.43
N TYR A 179 9.39 18.96 -3.83
CA TYR A 179 8.11 19.03 -4.50
C TYR A 179 7.27 20.18 -3.94
N TYR A 180 6.54 20.86 -4.81
CA TYR A 180 5.58 21.89 -4.43
C TYR A 180 4.36 21.84 -5.34
N ASN A 181 3.15 22.07 -4.81
CA ASN A 181 1.92 22.07 -5.59
C ASN A 181 1.05 23.33 -5.38
N SER A 182 0.05 23.47 -6.25
CA SER A 182 -0.87 24.61 -6.26
C SER A 182 -1.74 24.74 -5.00
N LYS A 183 -1.90 23.67 -4.24
CA LYS A 183 -2.58 23.68 -2.94
C LYS A 183 -1.68 24.15 -1.80
N GLY A 184 -0.39 24.40 -2.06
CA GLY A 184 0.58 24.88 -1.08
C GLY A 184 1.25 23.77 -0.29
N LYS A 185 1.15 22.49 -0.73
CA LYS A 185 1.93 21.39 -0.18
C LYS A 185 3.39 21.53 -0.59
N LEU A 186 4.29 21.51 0.39
CA LEU A 186 5.73 21.43 0.21
C LEU A 186 6.21 20.10 0.77
N GLU A 187 7.05 19.40 0.02
CA GLU A 187 7.63 18.14 0.45
C GLU A 187 9.11 18.08 0.11
N ALA A 188 9.92 17.64 1.05
CA ALA A 188 11.36 17.45 0.92
C ALA A 188 11.77 16.05 1.35
N ASN A 189 12.54 15.37 0.50
CA ASN A 189 13.10 14.06 0.78
C ASN A 189 14.61 14.07 0.55
N ILE A 190 15.34 13.37 1.40
CA ILE A 190 16.76 13.14 1.23
C ILE A 190 17.06 11.65 1.42
N GLY A 191 18.06 11.16 0.73
CA GLY A 191 18.52 9.78 0.86
C GLY A 191 20.00 9.67 0.56
N ALA A 192 20.70 8.87 1.35
CA ALA A 192 22.10 8.54 1.08
C ALA A 192 22.43 7.15 1.61
N ASN A 193 23.32 6.43 0.91
CA ASN A 193 23.94 5.25 1.46
C ASN A 193 25.46 5.39 1.51
N LEU A 194 26.04 4.77 2.53
CA LEU A 194 27.48 4.77 2.76
C LEU A 194 27.98 3.33 2.89
N HIS A 195 29.06 3.03 2.18
CA HIS A 195 29.79 1.78 2.32
C HIS A 195 30.88 1.96 3.38
N LEU A 196 30.57 1.56 4.63
CA LEU A 196 31.49 1.73 5.76
C LEU A 196 32.69 0.77 5.66
N SER A 197 32.48 -0.41 5.07
CA SER A 197 33.53 -1.39 4.77
C SER A 197 33.09 -2.28 3.60
N LYS A 198 33.92 -3.29 3.24
CA LYS A 198 33.54 -4.29 2.22
C LYS A 198 32.25 -5.05 2.60
N ARG A 199 31.95 -5.22 3.89
CA ARG A 199 30.81 -6.00 4.40
C ARG A 199 29.72 -5.15 5.03
N TRP A 200 30.06 -4.01 5.68
CA TRP A 200 29.11 -3.11 6.34
C TRP A 200 28.68 -1.95 5.45
N ARG A 201 27.38 -1.76 5.35
CA ARG A 201 26.75 -0.68 4.60
C ARG A 201 25.60 -0.09 5.40
N THR A 202 25.38 1.21 5.25
CA THR A 202 24.27 1.92 5.90
C THR A 202 23.59 2.85 4.92
N ALA A 203 22.31 3.12 5.16
CA ALA A 203 21.54 4.14 4.45
C ALA A 203 20.74 4.97 5.44
N LEU A 204 20.60 6.25 5.15
CA LEU A 204 19.76 7.19 5.86
C LEU A 204 18.75 7.77 4.88
N LEU A 205 17.47 7.80 5.27
CA LEU A 205 16.36 8.37 4.51
C LEU A 205 15.64 9.37 5.43
N GLY A 206 15.44 10.60 4.94
CA GLY A 206 14.73 11.66 5.64
C GLY A 206 13.58 12.20 4.80
N HIS A 207 12.48 12.56 5.44
CA HIS A 207 11.27 13.09 4.83
C HIS A 207 10.67 14.19 5.69
N TYR A 208 10.19 15.24 5.05
CA TYR A 208 9.39 16.28 5.64
C TYR A 208 8.30 16.74 4.67
N GLU A 209 7.08 16.86 5.17
CA GLU A 209 5.90 17.35 4.44
C GLU A 209 5.19 18.43 5.25
N ILE A 210 4.70 19.46 4.55
CA ILE A 210 3.87 20.49 5.14
C ILE A 210 2.79 20.97 4.14
N LEU A 211 1.54 20.99 4.59
CA LEU A 211 0.39 21.59 3.94
C LEU A 211 -0.35 22.45 5.00
N ASN A 212 -0.14 23.76 4.98
CA ASN A 212 -0.74 24.67 5.98
C ASN A 212 -1.94 25.46 5.46
N LYS A 213 -2.23 25.40 4.17
CA LYS A 213 -3.34 26.14 3.57
C LYS A 213 -4.63 25.34 3.66
N ALA A 214 -5.68 25.94 4.17
CA ALA A 214 -7.02 25.41 4.07
C ALA A 214 -7.59 25.76 2.69
N HIS A 215 -8.22 24.80 2.02
CA HIS A 215 -8.93 24.96 0.77
C HIS A 215 -10.32 24.35 0.92
N ASP A 216 -11.31 25.05 0.40
CA ASP A 216 -12.70 24.63 0.28
C ASP A 216 -13.10 24.89 -1.19
N ASP A 217 -12.89 23.90 -2.04
CA ASP A 217 -13.16 24.01 -3.49
C ASP A 217 -14.64 23.77 -3.80
N ASN A 218 -15.39 23.21 -2.85
CA ASN A 218 -16.81 22.84 -3.03
C ASN A 218 -17.78 23.77 -2.30
N ASP A 219 -17.26 24.75 -1.54
CA ASP A 219 -18.01 25.78 -0.80
C ASP A 219 -18.95 25.19 0.27
N ASP A 220 -18.55 24.07 0.93
CA ASP A 220 -19.31 23.45 2.02
C ASP A 220 -18.94 23.95 3.43
N GLY A 221 -17.92 24.81 3.51
CA GLY A 221 -17.43 25.38 4.77
C GLY A 221 -16.47 24.48 5.54
N PHE A 222 -16.06 23.35 4.96
CA PHE A 222 -15.04 22.42 5.48
C PHE A 222 -13.77 22.45 4.63
N VAL A 223 -12.65 22.03 5.21
CA VAL A 223 -11.42 21.90 4.48
C VAL A 223 -11.43 20.61 3.64
N ASP A 224 -11.24 20.70 2.32
CA ASP A 224 -11.19 19.54 1.42
C ASP A 224 -10.00 18.60 1.68
N LEU A 225 -8.87 19.18 2.05
CA LEU A 225 -7.65 18.46 2.40
C LEU A 225 -7.19 18.96 3.77
N PRO A 226 -7.06 18.11 4.79
CA PRO A 226 -6.58 18.53 6.09
C PRO A 226 -5.20 19.16 5.97
N LYS A 227 -4.92 20.14 6.82
CA LYS A 227 -3.54 20.61 6.98
C LYS A 227 -2.71 19.47 7.55
N VAL A 228 -1.50 19.30 7.03
CA VAL A 228 -0.61 18.19 7.43
C VAL A 228 0.78 18.74 7.72
N ARG A 229 1.37 18.26 8.82
CA ARG A 229 2.80 18.37 9.10
C ARG A 229 3.32 16.99 9.43
N GLN A 230 4.22 16.47 8.59
CA GLN A 230 4.79 15.14 8.78
C GLN A 230 6.31 15.21 8.71
N GLY A 231 6.98 14.51 9.62
CA GLY A 231 8.40 14.27 9.57
C GLY A 231 8.70 12.79 9.78
N ALA A 232 9.62 12.24 9.00
CA ALA A 232 10.05 10.86 9.15
C ALA A 232 11.55 10.70 8.90
N LEU A 233 12.15 9.80 9.65
CA LEU A 233 13.57 9.43 9.53
C LEU A 233 13.72 7.92 9.60
N GLN A 234 14.50 7.34 8.68
CA GLN A 234 14.80 5.92 8.67
C GLN A 234 16.31 5.69 8.53
N SER A 235 16.87 4.88 9.44
CA SER A 235 18.25 4.38 9.37
C SER A 235 18.22 2.90 9.03
N ARG A 236 19.05 2.48 8.08
CA ARG A 236 19.10 1.12 7.56
C ARG A 236 20.54 0.62 7.57
N TRP A 237 20.71 -0.65 7.91
CA TRP A 237 22.01 -1.29 8.03
C TRP A 237 22.00 -2.64 7.33
N ALA A 238 23.11 -2.98 6.70
CA ALA A 238 23.32 -4.29 6.10
C ALA A 238 24.76 -4.75 6.33
N TRP A 239 24.89 -6.02 6.68
CA TRP A 239 26.16 -6.73 6.71
C TRP A 239 26.07 -7.95 5.79
N MET A 240 27.04 -8.12 4.92
CA MET A 240 27.06 -9.17 3.91
C MET A 240 28.38 -9.97 4.01
N GLY A 241 28.28 -11.17 4.54
CA GLY A 241 29.36 -12.15 4.57
C GLY A 241 29.13 -13.30 3.59
N ASP A 242 30.03 -14.27 3.62
CA ASP A 242 29.97 -15.41 2.69
C ASP A 242 28.83 -16.40 3.03
N HIS A 243 28.55 -16.59 4.32
CA HIS A 243 27.51 -17.50 4.83
C HIS A 243 26.44 -16.79 5.67
N TYR A 244 26.69 -15.58 6.15
CA TYR A 244 25.75 -14.86 6.98
C TYR A 244 25.40 -13.52 6.35
N VAL A 245 24.11 -13.18 6.39
CA VAL A 245 23.58 -11.89 5.92
C VAL A 245 22.74 -11.30 7.05
N PHE A 246 23.00 -10.03 7.35
CA PHE A 246 22.24 -9.27 8.34
C PHE A 246 21.67 -8.02 7.69
N GLN A 247 20.43 -7.69 8.03
CA GLN A 247 19.80 -6.41 7.70
C GLN A 247 19.05 -5.91 8.92
N ALA A 248 19.10 -4.61 9.16
CA ALA A 248 18.31 -3.95 10.20
C ALA A 248 17.78 -2.61 9.70
N SER A 249 16.69 -2.18 10.28
CA SER A 249 16.11 -0.87 10.04
C SER A 249 15.44 -0.35 11.30
N VAL A 250 15.58 0.95 11.54
CA VAL A 250 14.82 1.70 12.53
C VAL A 250 14.23 2.92 11.85
N LYS A 251 12.93 3.18 12.07
CA LYS A 251 12.20 4.31 11.52
C LYS A 251 11.41 5.00 12.62
N GLY A 252 11.38 6.33 12.60
CA GLY A 252 10.51 7.17 13.40
C GLY A 252 9.70 8.08 12.49
N LEU A 253 8.44 8.31 12.85
CA LEU A 253 7.50 9.20 12.15
C LEU A 253 6.67 9.95 13.18
N LYS A 254 6.44 11.23 12.90
CA LYS A 254 5.43 12.05 13.59
C LYS A 254 4.64 12.82 12.56
N GLU A 255 3.31 12.78 12.72
CA GLU A 255 2.36 13.47 11.85
C GLU A 255 1.32 14.20 12.72
N HIS A 256 0.93 15.38 12.26
CA HIS A 256 -0.19 16.13 12.79
C HIS A 256 -1.10 16.59 11.66
N ARG A 257 -2.41 16.37 11.81
CA ARG A 257 -3.47 16.73 10.85
C ARG A 257 -4.50 17.59 11.52
N GLU A 258 -4.90 18.69 10.84
CA GLU A 258 -5.99 19.56 11.27
C GLU A 258 -7.03 19.63 10.15
N GLY A 259 -8.29 19.32 10.45
CA GLY A 259 -9.44 19.36 9.54
C GLY A 259 -10.64 20.06 10.17
N GLY A 260 -11.80 19.94 9.52
CA GLY A 260 -13.06 20.51 10.01
C GLY A 260 -13.45 21.82 9.35
N GLN A 261 -14.26 22.63 10.01
CA GLN A 261 -14.81 23.88 9.50
C GLN A 261 -13.76 24.97 9.31
N ILE A 262 -13.96 25.81 8.28
CA ILE A 262 -13.07 26.93 7.95
C ILE A 262 -13.83 28.24 7.73
N GLY A 263 -13.09 29.34 7.52
CA GLY A 263 -13.66 30.66 7.25
C GLY A 263 -14.47 31.17 8.43
N HIS A 264 -15.65 31.74 8.15
CA HIS A 264 -16.58 32.26 9.17
C HIS A 264 -17.21 31.13 10.02
N HIS A 265 -17.32 29.92 9.50
CA HIS A 265 -17.81 28.76 10.24
C HIS A 265 -16.84 28.33 11.36
N ALA A 266 -15.54 28.51 11.17
CA ALA A 266 -14.53 28.27 12.20
C ALA A 266 -14.52 29.35 13.31
N MET A 267 -15.22 30.48 13.13
CA MET A 267 -15.39 31.54 14.10
C MET A 267 -16.69 31.40 14.92
N ALA A 268 -17.48 30.34 14.68
CA ALA A 268 -18.66 30.02 15.50
C ALA A 268 -18.24 29.76 16.95
N GLU A 269 -19.19 29.90 17.90
CA GLU A 269 -18.93 29.63 19.31
C GLU A 269 -18.45 28.21 19.57
N HIS A 270 -18.94 27.25 18.77
CA HIS A 270 -18.54 25.83 18.80
C HIS A 270 -18.27 25.30 17.39
N PRO A 271 -17.09 25.58 16.80
CA PRO A 271 -16.77 25.05 15.47
C PRO A 271 -16.51 23.54 15.53
N TYR A 272 -16.89 22.82 14.47
CA TYR A 272 -16.55 21.41 14.33
C TYR A 272 -15.13 21.29 13.79
N LEU A 273 -14.21 20.85 14.64
CA LEU A 273 -12.79 20.69 14.32
C LEU A 273 -12.37 19.24 14.41
N ILE A 274 -11.38 18.89 13.63
CA ILE A 274 -10.73 17.57 13.62
C ILE A 274 -9.25 17.79 13.88
N ASP A 275 -8.71 17.12 14.91
CA ASP A 275 -7.29 17.14 15.25
C ASP A 275 -6.80 15.71 15.42
N ILE A 276 -5.76 15.32 14.64
CA ILE A 276 -5.22 13.96 14.65
C ILE A 276 -3.70 14.04 14.75
N THR A 277 -3.14 13.44 15.77
CA THR A 277 -1.70 13.32 15.96
C THR A 277 -1.30 11.85 15.96
N ASN A 278 -0.36 11.49 15.11
CA ASN A 278 0.21 10.16 14.98
C ASN A 278 1.71 10.17 15.26
N GLU A 279 2.16 9.26 16.12
CA GLU A 279 3.57 8.98 16.34
C GLU A 279 3.82 7.47 16.13
N ARG A 280 4.81 7.14 15.29
CA ARG A 280 5.11 5.75 14.99
C ARG A 280 6.59 5.47 15.00
N TYR A 281 6.97 4.40 15.69
CA TYR A 281 8.34 3.90 15.74
C TYR A 281 8.36 2.44 15.28
N GLU A 282 9.26 2.11 14.37
CA GLU A 282 9.35 0.78 13.76
C GLU A 282 10.80 0.30 13.78
N ALA A 283 10.99 -0.97 14.06
CA ALA A 283 12.30 -1.60 13.93
C ALA A 283 12.15 -3.03 13.41
N PHE A 284 13.09 -3.47 12.57
CA PHE A 284 13.20 -4.88 12.22
C PHE A 284 14.66 -5.30 12.08
N THR A 285 14.89 -6.61 12.25
CA THR A 285 16.11 -7.29 11.86
C THR A 285 15.81 -8.53 11.03
N LYS A 286 16.67 -8.80 10.05
CA LYS A 286 16.67 -10.04 9.26
C LYS A 286 18.05 -10.65 9.33
N ASN A 287 18.09 -11.88 9.74
CA ASN A 287 19.30 -12.66 9.90
C ASN A 287 19.18 -13.92 9.05
N ALA A 288 20.12 -14.19 8.17
CA ALA A 288 20.12 -15.39 7.36
C ALA A 288 21.48 -16.08 7.43
N TYR A 289 21.50 -17.37 7.72
CA TYR A 289 22.67 -18.18 7.62
C TYR A 289 22.55 -19.17 6.48
N ILE A 290 23.48 -19.14 5.54
CA ILE A 290 23.50 -19.93 4.32
C ILE A 290 24.46 -21.10 4.54
N PHE A 291 23.91 -22.31 4.67
CA PHE A 291 24.69 -23.56 4.84
C PHE A 291 25.27 -24.03 3.51
N ASP A 292 24.43 -24.01 2.47
CA ASP A 292 24.80 -24.47 1.13
C ASP A 292 24.21 -23.53 0.07
N LYS A 293 25.09 -22.90 -0.71
CA LYS A 293 24.69 -21.95 -1.76
C LYS A 293 24.14 -22.65 -3.01
N GLU A 294 24.59 -23.87 -3.30
CA GLU A 294 24.15 -24.62 -4.49
C GLU A 294 22.73 -25.14 -4.29
N ARG A 295 22.43 -25.65 -3.11
CA ARG A 295 21.10 -26.13 -2.69
C ARG A 295 20.21 -25.01 -2.12
N ALA A 296 20.68 -23.76 -2.08
CA ALA A 296 20.01 -22.65 -1.41
C ALA A 296 19.58 -23.00 0.02
N THR A 297 20.30 -23.91 0.71
CA THR A 297 19.99 -24.33 2.07
C THR A 297 20.33 -23.22 3.04
N ASN A 298 19.32 -22.71 3.72
CA ASN A 298 19.48 -21.59 4.64
C ASN A 298 18.46 -21.62 5.77
N VAL A 299 18.81 -20.90 6.85
CA VAL A 299 17.88 -20.56 7.95
C VAL A 299 17.83 -19.04 8.01
N ALA A 300 16.62 -18.48 8.09
CA ALA A 300 16.39 -17.06 8.25
C ALA A 300 15.55 -16.78 9.50
N LEU A 301 15.96 -15.79 10.29
CA LEU A 301 15.22 -15.25 11.42
C LEU A 301 14.87 -13.78 11.13
N ILE A 302 13.59 -13.48 11.19
CA ILE A 302 13.05 -12.13 11.07
C ILE A 302 12.46 -11.75 12.42
N LEU A 303 12.85 -10.59 12.94
CA LEU A 303 12.25 -9.99 14.13
C LEU A 303 11.81 -8.57 13.77
N SER A 304 10.60 -8.20 14.15
CA SER A 304 10.06 -6.86 13.91
C SER A 304 9.21 -6.41 15.07
N GLY A 305 9.21 -5.10 15.33
CA GLY A 305 8.32 -4.48 16.29
C GLY A 305 7.94 -3.08 15.86
N SER A 306 6.76 -2.64 16.24
CA SER A 306 6.30 -1.26 16.06
C SER A 306 5.50 -0.77 17.26
N LEU A 307 5.62 0.53 17.52
CA LEU A 307 4.83 1.29 18.48
C LEU A 307 4.09 2.36 17.68
N HIS A 308 2.79 2.46 17.84
CA HIS A 308 1.97 3.47 17.19
C HIS A 308 1.08 4.13 18.25
N HIS A 309 1.19 5.44 18.36
CA HIS A 309 0.40 6.26 19.24
C HIS A 309 -0.45 7.19 18.39
N GLU A 310 -1.75 7.14 18.58
CA GLU A 310 -2.72 7.98 17.89
C GLU A 310 -3.57 8.72 18.91
N ASN A 311 -3.69 10.04 18.75
CA ASN A 311 -4.67 10.87 19.41
C ASN A 311 -5.51 11.53 18.31
N ALA A 312 -6.80 11.22 18.28
CA ALA A 312 -7.72 11.71 17.26
C ALA A 312 -8.99 12.24 17.91
N GLU A 313 -9.31 13.50 17.59
CA GLU A 313 -10.52 14.20 18.01
C GLU A 313 -11.36 14.55 16.78
N TYR A 314 -12.67 14.31 16.86
CA TYR A 314 -13.66 14.54 15.81
C TYR A 314 -14.83 15.32 16.41
N GLY A 315 -14.72 16.65 16.47
CA GLY A 315 -15.62 17.49 17.28
C GLY A 315 -15.53 17.11 18.77
N HIS A 316 -16.60 16.55 19.33
CA HIS A 316 -16.62 16.07 20.73
C HIS A 316 -16.39 14.56 20.88
N LYS A 317 -16.24 13.82 19.79
CA LYS A 317 -15.87 12.40 19.78
C LYS A 317 -14.35 12.25 19.76
N LEU A 318 -13.84 11.16 20.28
CA LEU A 318 -12.41 10.89 20.28
C LEU A 318 -12.11 9.40 20.11
N TYR A 319 -10.92 9.14 19.56
CA TYR A 319 -10.28 7.84 19.54
C TYR A 319 -8.79 8.00 19.78
N ASN A 320 -8.31 7.50 20.92
CA ASN A 320 -6.90 7.51 21.28
C ASN A 320 -6.43 6.08 21.51
N THR A 321 -5.26 5.73 20.99
CA THR A 321 -4.75 4.37 21.16
C THR A 321 -3.23 4.32 21.24
N ASP A 322 -2.76 3.41 22.10
CA ASP A 322 -1.39 2.89 22.11
C ASP A 322 -1.39 1.48 21.54
N GLN A 323 -0.95 1.34 20.29
CA GLN A 323 -0.79 0.05 19.62
C GLN A 323 0.65 -0.41 19.67
N ARG A 324 0.87 -1.70 19.99
CA ARG A 324 2.17 -2.36 19.97
C ARG A 324 2.07 -3.63 19.16
N ASN A 325 2.93 -3.77 18.16
CA ASN A 325 2.98 -4.99 17.34
C ASN A 325 4.34 -5.64 17.50
N GLY A 326 4.35 -6.96 17.61
CA GLY A 326 5.53 -7.81 17.59
C GLY A 326 5.40 -8.91 16.53
N TYR A 327 6.44 -9.15 15.77
CA TYR A 327 6.49 -10.23 14.78
C TYR A 327 7.83 -10.94 14.84
N ALA A 328 7.78 -12.27 14.90
CA ALA A 328 8.94 -13.13 14.77
C ALA A 328 8.66 -14.22 13.73
N SER A 329 9.64 -14.56 12.89
CA SER A 329 9.53 -15.65 11.93
C SER A 329 10.87 -16.34 11.76
N LEU A 330 10.88 -17.66 12.00
CA LEU A 330 12.01 -18.54 11.76
C LEU A 330 11.66 -19.43 10.56
N MET A 331 12.55 -19.47 9.58
CA MET A 331 12.32 -20.11 8.30
C MET A 331 13.54 -20.94 7.90
N PHE A 332 13.31 -22.18 7.54
CA PHE A 332 14.29 -23.05 6.86
C PHE A 332 13.87 -23.24 5.40
N GLU A 333 14.80 -23.15 4.48
CA GLU A 333 14.56 -23.38 3.05
C GLU A 333 15.71 -24.18 2.45
N SER A 334 15.37 -25.15 1.58
CA SER A 334 16.35 -25.93 0.84
C SER A 334 15.81 -26.42 -0.50
N ASP A 335 16.67 -26.45 -1.51
CA ASP A 335 16.44 -27.13 -2.78
C ASP A 335 16.89 -28.58 -2.66
N PHE A 336 16.04 -29.55 -3.02
CA PHE A 336 16.35 -30.97 -3.13
C PHE A 336 16.42 -31.38 -4.61
N GLY A 337 17.63 -31.37 -5.17
CA GLY A 337 17.85 -31.48 -6.60
C GLY A 337 17.41 -30.24 -7.38
N GLU A 338 17.16 -30.40 -8.69
CA GLU A 338 16.84 -29.28 -9.59
C GLU A 338 15.36 -28.86 -9.57
N HIS A 339 14.49 -29.75 -9.09
CA HIS A 339 13.05 -29.64 -9.26
C HIS A 339 12.27 -29.37 -7.97
N HIS A 340 12.83 -29.60 -6.81
CA HIS A 340 12.12 -29.63 -5.55
C HIS A 340 12.67 -28.57 -4.60
N ASN A 341 11.79 -27.75 -4.04
CA ASN A 341 12.13 -26.80 -2.99
C ASN A 341 11.15 -27.00 -1.81
N LEU A 342 11.68 -27.10 -0.61
CA LEU A 342 10.91 -27.15 0.62
C LEU A 342 11.24 -25.93 1.48
N SER A 343 10.21 -25.32 2.02
CA SER A 343 10.32 -24.29 3.05
C SER A 343 9.42 -24.66 4.22
N VAL A 344 9.98 -24.71 5.41
CA VAL A 344 9.25 -24.89 6.66
C VAL A 344 9.59 -23.78 7.63
N GLY A 345 8.68 -23.44 8.51
CA GLY A 345 8.94 -22.37 9.45
C GLY A 345 7.89 -22.25 10.54
N ALA A 346 8.22 -21.37 11.49
CA ALA A 346 7.35 -20.97 12.57
C ALA A 346 7.30 -19.45 12.64
N SER A 347 6.19 -18.90 13.09
CA SER A 347 6.03 -17.46 13.31
C SER A 347 5.24 -17.17 14.56
N LEU A 348 5.39 -15.96 15.07
CA LEU A 348 4.63 -15.41 16.17
C LEU A 348 4.22 -13.99 15.79
N ASN A 349 2.91 -13.71 15.85
CA ASN A 349 2.37 -12.35 15.81
C ASN A 349 1.85 -12.02 17.21
N HIS A 350 2.09 -10.80 17.65
CA HIS A 350 1.55 -10.27 18.90
C HIS A 350 1.08 -8.84 18.64
N ASP A 351 -0.18 -8.57 18.95
CA ASP A 351 -0.84 -7.28 18.79
C ASP A 351 -1.49 -6.89 20.12
N TYR A 352 -1.11 -5.72 20.61
CA TYR A 352 -1.67 -5.14 21.83
C TYR A 352 -2.20 -3.74 21.52
N TYR A 353 -3.42 -3.44 22.04
CA TYR A 353 -4.08 -2.13 21.93
C TYR A 353 -4.54 -1.69 23.32
N ASP A 354 -4.20 -0.48 23.70
CA ASP A 354 -4.82 0.24 24.83
C ASP A 354 -5.58 1.43 24.24
N GLN A 355 -6.91 1.35 24.24
CA GLN A 355 -7.79 2.25 23.52
C GLN A 355 -8.63 3.06 24.51
N ARG A 356 -8.76 4.38 24.28
CA ARG A 356 -9.71 5.27 24.94
C ARG A 356 -10.54 5.95 23.85
N TYR A 357 -11.85 5.82 23.96
CA TYR A 357 -12.73 6.35 22.92
C TYR A 357 -14.03 6.92 23.47
N LYS A 358 -14.61 7.86 22.74
CA LYS A 358 -15.92 8.46 22.95
C LYS A 358 -16.66 8.47 21.61
N LEU A 359 -17.76 7.70 21.51
CA LEU A 359 -18.45 7.44 20.24
C LEU A 359 -19.60 8.42 19.96
N THR A 360 -20.06 9.20 20.95
CA THR A 360 -21.13 10.19 20.78
C THR A 360 -20.72 11.51 21.40
N ASN A 361 -21.29 12.61 20.94
CA ASN A 361 -20.94 13.96 21.42
C ASN A 361 -21.15 14.13 22.93
N ASP A 362 -22.22 13.51 23.48
CA ASP A 362 -22.59 13.61 24.90
C ASP A 362 -22.27 12.36 25.71
N GLY A 363 -21.64 11.36 25.08
CA GLY A 363 -21.33 10.07 25.68
C GLY A 363 -20.17 10.13 26.68
N ALA A 364 -20.09 9.09 27.51
CA ALA A 364 -18.93 8.89 28.37
C ALA A 364 -17.75 8.27 27.60
N GLU A 365 -16.54 8.60 28.05
CA GLU A 365 -15.33 7.91 27.55
C GLU A 365 -15.31 6.47 28.06
N LYS A 366 -14.84 5.58 27.18
CA LYS A 366 -14.64 4.16 27.45
C LYS A 366 -13.17 3.80 27.23
N ASN A 367 -12.69 2.82 28.00
CA ASN A 367 -11.38 2.22 27.80
C ASN A 367 -11.56 0.76 27.42
N GLN A 368 -10.75 0.32 26.47
CA GLN A 368 -10.72 -1.07 26.00
C GLN A 368 -9.27 -1.50 25.80
N ARG A 369 -8.98 -2.74 26.16
CA ARG A 369 -7.68 -3.37 25.90
C ARG A 369 -7.88 -4.64 25.14
N ASP A 370 -7.11 -4.79 24.08
CA ASP A 370 -7.10 -6.00 23.26
C ASP A 370 -5.66 -6.53 23.22
N ASP A 371 -5.51 -7.82 23.41
CA ASP A 371 -4.23 -8.54 23.40
C ASP A 371 -4.40 -9.83 22.63
N GLU A 372 -3.81 -9.88 21.43
CA GLU A 372 -3.84 -11.06 20.59
C GLU A 372 -2.43 -11.60 20.35
N THR A 373 -2.26 -12.90 20.58
CA THR A 373 -1.04 -13.64 20.29
C THR A 373 -1.34 -14.83 19.40
N VAL A 374 -0.67 -14.89 18.24
CA VAL A 374 -0.89 -15.92 17.22
C VAL A 374 0.42 -16.58 16.84
N PRO A 375 0.84 -17.67 17.56
CA PRO A 375 1.86 -18.58 17.09
C PRO A 375 1.35 -19.40 15.90
N GLY A 376 2.24 -19.74 14.98
CA GLY A 376 1.91 -20.54 13.81
C GLY A 376 3.09 -21.29 13.25
N ILE A 377 2.81 -22.40 12.57
CA ILE A 377 3.78 -23.22 11.85
C ILE A 377 3.32 -23.44 10.42
N TYR A 378 4.26 -23.59 9.49
CA TYR A 378 3.92 -23.84 8.10
C TYR A 378 4.90 -24.75 7.40
N ALA A 379 4.41 -25.39 6.33
CA ALA A 379 5.22 -26.08 5.34
C ALA A 379 4.76 -25.69 3.94
N GLN A 380 5.71 -25.41 3.05
CA GLN A 380 5.47 -25.09 1.65
C GLN A 380 6.41 -25.90 0.77
N TYR A 381 5.85 -26.59 -0.20
CA TYR A 381 6.58 -27.36 -1.18
C TYR A 381 6.38 -26.75 -2.57
N THR A 382 7.46 -26.66 -3.33
CA THR A 382 7.45 -26.18 -4.71
C THR A 382 8.13 -27.17 -5.63
N PHE A 383 7.41 -27.61 -6.66
CA PHE A 383 7.92 -28.42 -7.74
C PHE A 383 8.13 -27.54 -8.99
N LYS A 384 9.29 -27.66 -9.62
CA LYS A 384 9.66 -26.93 -10.84
C LYS A 384 10.15 -27.89 -11.92
N LEU A 385 9.50 -27.85 -13.10
CA LEU A 385 9.99 -28.56 -14.29
C LEU A 385 10.50 -27.53 -15.30
N GLY A 386 11.79 -27.17 -15.14
CA GLY A 386 12.39 -26.07 -15.87
C GLY A 386 11.59 -24.77 -15.75
N ASP A 387 11.48 -24.02 -16.85
CA ASP A 387 10.65 -22.81 -16.91
C ASP A 387 9.20 -23.10 -17.31
N LYS A 388 8.85 -24.36 -17.66
CA LYS A 388 7.55 -24.72 -18.24
C LYS A 388 6.45 -24.89 -17.18
N LEU A 389 6.76 -25.55 -16.06
CA LEU A 389 5.76 -25.86 -15.05
C LEU A 389 6.32 -25.57 -13.65
N THR A 390 5.52 -24.86 -12.85
CA THR A 390 5.79 -24.71 -11.43
C THR A 390 4.49 -24.98 -10.67
N LEU A 391 4.55 -25.88 -9.70
CA LEU A 391 3.49 -26.18 -8.75
C LEU A 391 3.95 -25.80 -7.36
N MET A 392 3.11 -25.15 -6.57
CA MET A 392 3.40 -24.83 -5.17
C MET A 392 2.18 -25.14 -4.33
N GLY A 393 2.37 -25.88 -3.25
CA GLY A 393 1.39 -26.15 -2.22
C GLY A 393 1.94 -25.74 -0.87
N GLY A 394 1.12 -25.10 -0.06
CA GLY A 394 1.45 -24.70 1.28
C GLY A 394 0.31 -24.94 2.24
N LEU A 395 0.66 -25.36 3.46
CA LEU A 395 -0.25 -25.53 4.57
C LEU A 395 0.33 -24.82 5.78
N ARG A 396 -0.54 -24.08 6.48
CA ARG A 396 -0.18 -23.35 7.68
C ARG A 396 -1.24 -23.61 8.75
N TRP A 397 -0.81 -23.83 9.99
CA TRP A 397 -1.65 -23.88 11.17
C TRP A 397 -1.24 -22.76 12.12
N ASP A 398 -2.23 -22.01 12.58
CA ASP A 398 -2.09 -20.92 13.52
C ASP A 398 -3.06 -21.10 14.67
N HIS A 399 -2.74 -20.54 15.84
CA HIS A 399 -3.60 -20.54 17.00
C HIS A 399 -3.67 -19.15 17.63
N SER A 400 -4.84 -18.52 17.51
CA SER A 400 -5.13 -17.25 18.20
C SER A 400 -5.61 -17.54 19.62
N ASN A 401 -5.11 -16.79 20.60
CA ASN A 401 -5.63 -16.86 21.97
C ASN A 401 -7.09 -16.38 22.08
N ILE A 402 -7.61 -15.67 21.05
CA ILE A 402 -8.99 -15.17 21.00
C ILE A 402 -9.88 -16.16 20.22
N TYR A 403 -9.47 -16.58 19.01
CA TYR A 403 -10.29 -17.33 18.07
C TYR A 403 -9.96 -18.82 18.00
N GLY A 404 -8.93 -19.29 18.71
CA GLY A 404 -8.49 -20.68 18.68
C GLY A 404 -7.69 -21.05 17.43
N GLY A 405 -7.68 -22.34 17.09
CA GLY A 405 -6.86 -22.88 16.00
C GLY A 405 -7.53 -22.79 14.62
N PHE A 406 -6.75 -22.45 13.59
CA PHE A 406 -7.23 -22.39 12.21
C PHE A 406 -6.16 -22.82 11.21
N VAL A 407 -6.58 -23.25 10.01
CA VAL A 407 -5.72 -23.81 8.97
C VAL A 407 -5.84 -23.01 7.69
N THR A 408 -4.68 -22.61 7.13
CA THR A 408 -4.56 -21.82 5.91
C THR A 408 -3.94 -22.65 4.78
N PRO A 409 -4.74 -23.34 3.94
CA PRO A 409 -4.25 -24.03 2.75
C PRO A 409 -4.10 -23.05 1.58
N ARG A 410 -3.02 -23.16 0.80
CA ARG A 410 -2.78 -22.38 -0.42
C ARG A 410 -2.10 -23.21 -1.49
N ALA A 411 -2.54 -23.03 -2.74
CA ALA A 411 -1.97 -23.72 -3.89
C ALA A 411 -1.82 -22.77 -5.08
N HIS A 412 -0.76 -22.95 -5.85
CA HIS A 412 -0.47 -22.18 -7.04
C HIS A 412 0.04 -23.09 -8.16
N LEU A 413 -0.35 -22.75 -9.37
CA LEU A 413 0.10 -23.34 -10.63
C LEU A 413 0.61 -22.24 -11.55
N LYS A 414 1.77 -22.44 -12.16
CA LYS A 414 2.24 -21.68 -13.30
C LYS A 414 2.61 -22.63 -14.41
N TYR A 415 2.04 -22.42 -15.59
CA TYR A 415 2.32 -23.19 -16.79
C TYR A 415 2.70 -22.29 -17.96
N SER A 416 3.91 -22.44 -18.48
CA SER A 416 4.44 -21.68 -19.62
C SER A 416 4.87 -22.67 -20.70
N PRO A 417 3.93 -23.11 -21.58
CA PRO A 417 4.25 -24.08 -22.64
C PRO A 417 5.31 -23.57 -23.60
N ASN A 418 5.38 -22.27 -23.78
CA ASN A 418 6.34 -21.57 -24.63
C ASN A 418 6.61 -20.16 -24.08
N GLU A 419 7.44 -19.37 -24.77
CA GLU A 419 7.76 -17.99 -24.38
C GLU A 419 6.61 -16.97 -24.59
N ILE A 420 5.61 -17.36 -25.38
CA ILE A 420 4.47 -16.49 -25.73
C ILE A 420 3.41 -16.53 -24.63
N VAL A 421 3.07 -17.72 -24.12
CA VAL A 421 1.93 -17.93 -23.22
C VAL A 421 2.40 -18.33 -21.83
N THR A 422 1.90 -17.67 -20.81
CA THR A 422 2.03 -18.08 -19.41
C THR A 422 0.66 -18.05 -18.75
N LEU A 423 0.24 -19.20 -18.24
CA LEU A 423 -0.99 -19.37 -17.48
C LEU A 423 -0.66 -19.50 -15.99
N ARG A 424 -1.51 -18.94 -15.14
CA ARG A 424 -1.42 -19.10 -13.68
C ARG A 424 -2.79 -19.40 -13.11
N ALA A 425 -2.80 -20.22 -12.07
CA ALA A 425 -3.97 -20.44 -11.23
C ALA A 425 -3.54 -20.39 -9.77
N SER A 426 -4.43 -19.93 -8.91
CA SER A 426 -4.23 -19.91 -7.47
C SER A 426 -5.54 -20.20 -6.74
N ALA A 427 -5.45 -20.87 -5.60
CA ALA A 427 -6.55 -21.08 -4.67
C ALA A 427 -5.99 -21.04 -3.25
N GLY A 428 -6.68 -20.38 -2.33
CA GLY A 428 -6.23 -20.34 -0.95
C GLY A 428 -7.21 -19.69 -0.02
N LYS A 429 -7.11 -20.06 1.25
CA LYS A 429 -7.86 -19.48 2.35
C LYS A 429 -7.03 -18.40 3.04
N GLY A 430 -7.67 -17.33 3.46
CA GLY A 430 -7.09 -16.29 4.30
C GLY A 430 -7.96 -16.02 5.50
N TYR A 431 -7.34 -15.54 6.58
CA TYR A 431 -8.00 -15.16 7.83
C TYR A 431 -7.58 -13.78 8.24
N ARG A 432 -8.41 -13.11 9.02
CA ARG A 432 -8.11 -11.78 9.54
C ARG A 432 -8.80 -11.55 10.89
N THR A 433 -8.08 -10.95 11.82
CA THR A 433 -8.63 -10.43 13.06
C THR A 433 -9.15 -9.02 12.88
N ASN A 434 -10.30 -8.70 13.46
CA ASN A 434 -10.94 -7.40 13.36
C ASN A 434 -10.45 -6.46 14.45
N HIS A 435 -10.04 -5.25 14.05
CA HIS A 435 -9.73 -4.14 14.96
C HIS A 435 -10.67 -2.98 14.63
N VAL A 436 -11.96 -3.10 15.03
CA VAL A 436 -13.09 -2.32 14.54
C VAL A 436 -12.82 -0.81 14.58
N LEU A 437 -12.60 -0.24 15.76
CA LEU A 437 -12.37 1.21 15.91
C LEU A 437 -11.01 1.63 15.38
N ALA A 438 -9.96 0.84 15.61
CA ALA A 438 -8.61 1.13 15.14
C ALA A 438 -8.52 1.29 13.62
N GLU A 439 -9.30 0.51 12.86
CA GLU A 439 -9.27 0.54 11.40
C GLU A 439 -10.32 1.45 10.77
N ASN A 440 -11.30 1.92 11.56
CA ASN A 440 -12.45 2.68 11.07
C ASN A 440 -12.75 3.94 11.90
N ASN A 441 -11.79 4.47 12.64
CA ASN A 441 -11.97 5.64 13.49
C ASN A 441 -12.40 6.91 12.71
N PHE A 442 -12.07 7.01 11.42
CA PHE A 442 -12.52 8.07 10.52
C PHE A 442 -14.06 8.16 10.42
N LEU A 443 -14.80 7.07 10.70
CA LEU A 443 -16.26 7.07 10.76
C LEU A 443 -16.81 7.93 11.90
N LEU A 444 -15.97 8.28 12.89
CA LEU A 444 -16.33 9.22 13.96
C LEU A 444 -16.50 10.67 13.44
N ALA A 445 -15.97 10.99 12.26
CA ALA A 445 -16.20 12.25 11.57
C ALA A 445 -17.61 12.32 10.91
N SER A 446 -18.62 11.75 11.56
CA SER A 446 -20.02 11.81 11.14
C SER A 446 -20.96 11.89 12.34
N GLY A 447 -22.21 12.28 12.13
CA GLY A 447 -23.28 12.25 13.13
C GLY A 447 -23.79 10.85 13.46
N ARG A 448 -23.42 9.83 12.66
CA ARG A 448 -23.88 8.45 12.81
C ARG A 448 -23.56 7.87 14.18
N GLN A 449 -24.51 7.12 14.72
CA GLN A 449 -24.29 6.30 15.91
C GLN A 449 -23.44 5.09 15.57
N VAL A 450 -22.38 4.84 16.35
CA VAL A 450 -21.53 3.66 16.16
C VAL A 450 -22.05 2.53 17.04
N ILE A 451 -22.46 1.42 16.41
CA ILE A 451 -22.97 0.22 17.06
C ILE A 451 -22.01 -0.93 16.73
N ILE A 452 -21.50 -1.61 17.74
CA ILE A 452 -20.55 -2.71 17.60
C ILE A 452 -21.13 -3.92 18.33
N ASP A 453 -21.29 -5.05 17.61
CA ASP A 453 -21.75 -6.30 18.22
C ASP A 453 -20.69 -6.86 19.17
N ASP A 454 -21.14 -7.49 20.26
CA ASP A 454 -20.25 -7.99 21.32
C ASP A 454 -19.36 -9.18 20.86
N ASN A 455 -19.85 -10.03 19.95
CA ASN A 455 -19.18 -11.26 19.52
C ASN A 455 -18.89 -11.22 18.03
N LEU A 456 -17.79 -10.57 17.66
CA LEU A 456 -17.33 -10.53 16.27
C LEU A 456 -16.43 -11.71 15.96
N ASP A 457 -16.73 -12.40 14.86
CA ASP A 457 -15.96 -13.55 14.38
C ASP A 457 -14.61 -13.14 13.79
N GLN A 458 -13.66 -14.07 13.78
CA GLN A 458 -12.49 -13.95 12.90
C GLN A 458 -12.94 -14.04 11.45
N GLU A 459 -12.56 -13.07 10.62
CA GLU A 459 -12.89 -13.10 9.20
C GLU A 459 -12.15 -14.22 8.46
N ALA A 460 -12.86 -14.89 7.56
CA ALA A 460 -12.32 -15.99 6.78
C ALA A 460 -12.90 -15.98 5.37
N ALA A 461 -12.04 -16.10 4.35
CA ALA A 461 -12.47 -16.17 2.96
C ALA A 461 -11.59 -17.09 2.13
N TRP A 462 -12.20 -17.71 1.11
CA TRP A 462 -11.50 -18.35 0.01
C TRP A 462 -11.30 -17.37 -1.13
N ASN A 463 -10.11 -17.42 -1.73
CA ASN A 463 -9.80 -16.69 -2.95
C ASN A 463 -9.33 -17.65 -4.03
N TYR A 464 -9.90 -17.51 -5.22
CA TYR A 464 -9.57 -18.27 -6.42
C TYR A 464 -9.16 -17.31 -7.52
N GLY A 465 -8.06 -17.58 -8.22
CA GLY A 465 -7.55 -16.72 -9.28
C GLY A 465 -7.06 -17.51 -10.48
N ILE A 466 -7.33 -16.99 -11.66
CA ILE A 466 -6.72 -17.46 -12.91
C ILE A 466 -6.20 -16.25 -13.68
N SER A 467 -5.07 -16.41 -14.36
CA SER A 467 -4.53 -15.37 -15.23
C SER A 467 -3.79 -15.94 -16.43
N ALA A 468 -3.85 -15.23 -17.54
CA ALA A 468 -3.13 -15.53 -18.76
C ALA A 468 -2.28 -14.31 -19.18
N ASN A 469 -1.01 -14.53 -19.42
CA ASN A 469 -0.07 -13.59 -20.03
C ASN A 469 0.25 -14.06 -21.43
N ILE A 470 0.04 -13.23 -22.44
CA ILE A 470 0.30 -13.56 -23.84
C ILE A 470 1.19 -12.47 -24.44
N ASN A 471 2.38 -12.85 -24.91
CA ASN A 471 3.36 -11.96 -25.53
C ASN A 471 3.40 -12.21 -27.03
N ILE A 472 2.60 -11.49 -27.80
CA ILE A 472 2.49 -11.69 -29.25
C ILE A 472 3.60 -10.91 -29.95
N PRO A 473 4.55 -11.55 -30.65
CA PRO A 473 5.54 -10.85 -31.46
C PRO A 473 4.87 -10.20 -32.69
N ILE A 474 5.10 -8.89 -32.88
CA ILE A 474 4.63 -8.12 -34.03
C ILE A 474 5.85 -7.42 -34.64
N GLY A 475 6.48 -8.03 -35.63
CA GLY A 475 7.77 -7.60 -36.14
C GLY A 475 8.84 -7.64 -35.05
N GLU A 476 9.56 -6.55 -34.85
CA GLU A 476 10.58 -6.40 -33.80
C GLU A 476 9.99 -6.07 -32.41
N LYS A 477 8.68 -5.88 -32.28
CA LYS A 477 8.00 -5.48 -31.07
C LYS A 477 7.15 -6.62 -30.51
N LYS A 478 6.65 -6.42 -29.29
CA LYS A 478 5.75 -7.37 -28.63
C LYS A 478 4.49 -6.64 -28.16
N LEU A 479 3.33 -7.21 -28.47
CA LEU A 479 2.07 -6.87 -27.83
C LEU A 479 1.94 -7.76 -26.59
N GLU A 480 1.89 -7.15 -25.41
CA GLU A 480 1.69 -7.85 -24.15
C GLU A 480 0.20 -7.77 -23.78
N LEU A 481 -0.46 -8.92 -23.68
CA LEU A 481 -1.84 -9.05 -23.25
C LEU A 481 -1.90 -9.76 -21.90
N ASN A 482 -2.69 -9.24 -20.98
CA ASN A 482 -3.00 -9.86 -19.70
C ASN A 482 -4.52 -9.99 -19.55
N ALA A 483 -4.97 -11.18 -19.18
CA ALA A 483 -6.36 -11.44 -18.79
C ALA A 483 -6.37 -12.10 -17.42
N GLU A 484 -7.22 -11.62 -16.52
CA GLU A 484 -7.28 -12.09 -15.14
C GLU A 484 -8.71 -12.20 -14.66
N TYR A 485 -8.98 -13.21 -13.86
CA TYR A 485 -10.23 -13.37 -13.14
C TYR A 485 -9.95 -13.81 -11.72
N TYR A 486 -10.62 -13.19 -10.76
CA TYR A 486 -10.59 -13.55 -9.34
C TYR A 486 -11.97 -13.64 -8.77
N TYR A 487 -12.16 -14.66 -7.92
CA TYR A 487 -13.35 -14.86 -7.11
C TYR A 487 -12.95 -14.95 -5.65
N THR A 488 -13.57 -14.14 -4.80
CA THR A 488 -13.41 -14.19 -3.35
C THR A 488 -14.75 -14.49 -2.72
N ASP A 489 -14.79 -15.47 -1.81
CA ASP A 489 -15.97 -15.95 -1.13
C ASP A 489 -15.76 -15.92 0.39
N PHE A 490 -16.56 -15.13 1.09
CA PHE A 490 -16.44 -14.99 2.55
C PHE A 490 -17.26 -16.05 3.26
N GLN A 491 -16.62 -16.74 4.19
CA GLN A 491 -17.27 -17.64 5.14
C GLN A 491 -17.68 -16.88 6.41
N HIS A 492 -16.82 -15.98 6.88
CA HIS A 492 -17.05 -15.03 7.96
C HIS A 492 -16.53 -13.67 7.53
N GLN A 493 -17.30 -12.63 7.75
CA GLN A 493 -16.91 -11.26 7.42
C GLN A 493 -17.48 -10.28 8.44
N LEU A 494 -16.68 -9.30 8.83
CA LEU A 494 -17.18 -8.10 9.50
C LEU A 494 -17.87 -7.21 8.46
N LEU A 495 -19.15 -6.97 8.63
CA LEU A 495 -19.88 -5.98 7.85
C LEU A 495 -19.81 -4.62 8.54
N VAL A 496 -19.43 -3.61 7.78
CA VAL A 496 -19.62 -2.20 8.12
C VAL A 496 -20.93 -1.78 7.45
N ASP A 497 -22.03 -1.94 8.15
CA ASP A 497 -23.36 -1.71 7.63
C ASP A 497 -23.75 -0.24 7.77
N LEU A 498 -23.85 0.44 6.63
CA LEU A 498 -24.31 1.82 6.48
C LEU A 498 -25.70 1.89 5.85
N ASP A 499 -26.30 0.70 5.57
CA ASP A 499 -27.53 0.57 4.80
C ASP A 499 -28.77 0.38 5.68
N SER A 500 -28.65 -0.41 6.74
CA SER A 500 -29.82 -0.80 7.57
C SER A 500 -30.38 0.37 8.36
N ASP A 501 -29.52 1.34 8.72
CA ASP A 501 -29.92 2.60 9.35
C ASP A 501 -29.05 3.75 8.80
N PRO A 502 -29.65 4.77 8.16
CA PRO A 502 -28.91 5.91 7.61
C PRO A 502 -28.27 6.80 8.68
N HIS A 503 -28.66 6.69 9.95
CA HIS A 503 -28.10 7.44 11.08
C HIS A 503 -27.18 6.60 11.96
N ALA A 504 -26.90 5.35 11.57
CA ALA A 504 -25.98 4.48 12.29
C ALA A 504 -24.93 3.86 11.38
N VAL A 505 -23.83 3.44 11.94
CA VAL A 505 -22.92 2.46 11.37
C VAL A 505 -22.90 1.25 12.28
N HIS A 506 -23.31 0.09 11.76
CA HIS A 506 -23.39 -1.13 12.53
C HIS A 506 -22.27 -2.09 12.11
N PHE A 507 -21.43 -2.45 13.05
CA PHE A 507 -20.38 -3.45 12.90
C PHE A 507 -20.91 -4.79 13.38
N THR A 508 -21.21 -5.67 12.42
CA THR A 508 -21.89 -6.94 12.68
C THR A 508 -21.27 -8.09 11.88
N ASN A 509 -21.48 -9.30 12.31
CA ASN A 509 -21.09 -10.49 11.56
C ASN A 509 -21.98 -10.70 10.33
N LEU A 510 -21.38 -11.13 9.22
CA LEU A 510 -22.08 -11.53 8.01
C LEU A 510 -23.11 -12.64 8.30
N GLN A 511 -24.37 -12.40 7.94
CA GLN A 511 -25.44 -13.38 7.96
C GLN A 511 -25.98 -13.57 6.54
N GLY A 512 -25.46 -14.56 5.80
CA GLY A 512 -25.76 -14.83 4.41
C GLY A 512 -24.51 -14.81 3.53
N ASP A 513 -24.66 -14.47 2.26
CA ASP A 513 -23.60 -14.52 1.28
C ASP A 513 -22.84 -13.19 1.17
N SER A 514 -21.51 -13.26 0.98
CA SER A 514 -20.67 -12.13 0.59
C SER A 514 -19.56 -12.58 -0.33
N TYR A 515 -19.45 -11.95 -1.51
CA TYR A 515 -18.48 -12.33 -2.51
C TYR A 515 -18.04 -11.18 -3.42
N SER A 516 -16.90 -11.38 -4.10
CA SER A 516 -16.38 -10.49 -5.13
C SER A 516 -15.98 -11.26 -6.38
N HIS A 517 -16.42 -10.79 -7.55
CA HIS A 517 -15.90 -11.18 -8.86
C HIS A 517 -15.14 -10.01 -9.47
N THR A 518 -13.90 -10.22 -9.88
CA THR A 518 -13.08 -9.21 -10.56
C THR A 518 -12.51 -9.77 -11.85
N TYR A 519 -12.78 -9.06 -12.96
CA TYR A 519 -12.24 -9.35 -14.29
C TYR A 519 -11.33 -8.18 -14.69
N GLN A 520 -10.13 -8.47 -15.21
CA GLN A 520 -9.23 -7.44 -15.72
C GLN A 520 -8.60 -7.89 -17.04
N LEU A 521 -8.62 -6.98 -18.01
CA LEU A 521 -7.91 -7.11 -19.29
C LEU A 521 -6.93 -5.95 -19.43
N GLU A 522 -5.72 -6.24 -19.84
CA GLU A 522 -4.69 -5.23 -20.08
C GLU A 522 -3.96 -5.53 -21.38
N ALA A 523 -3.68 -4.49 -22.16
CA ALA A 523 -2.89 -4.53 -23.36
C ALA A 523 -1.80 -3.46 -23.33
N THR A 524 -0.54 -3.84 -23.54
CA THR A 524 0.60 -2.92 -23.61
C THR A 524 1.30 -3.09 -24.96
N TYR A 525 1.48 -1.99 -25.69
CA TYR A 525 2.17 -2.00 -26.97
C TYR A 525 3.10 -0.81 -27.16
N PRO A 526 4.37 -1.03 -27.56
CA PRO A 526 5.31 0.03 -27.92
C PRO A 526 5.12 0.40 -29.41
N PHE A 527 4.28 1.41 -29.70
CA PHE A 527 3.89 1.80 -31.08
C PHE A 527 5.08 2.24 -31.93
N PHE A 528 5.98 3.04 -31.37
CA PHE A 528 7.21 3.51 -32.01
C PHE A 528 8.31 3.72 -30.96
N ARG A 529 9.52 4.03 -31.42
CA ARG A 529 10.66 4.18 -30.51
C ARG A 529 10.41 5.24 -29.44
N GLY A 530 10.43 4.82 -28.19
CA GLY A 530 10.22 5.68 -27.03
C GLY A 530 8.76 5.90 -26.65
N PHE A 531 7.75 5.45 -27.44
CA PHE A 531 6.34 5.59 -27.11
C PHE A 531 5.70 4.24 -26.78
N THR A 532 5.12 4.16 -25.59
CA THR A 532 4.39 2.98 -25.10
C THR A 532 2.99 3.41 -24.65
N LEU A 533 2.00 2.64 -25.05
CA LEU A 533 0.61 2.78 -24.61
C LEU A 533 0.20 1.52 -23.88
N THR A 534 -0.42 1.70 -22.70
CA THR A 534 -1.06 0.65 -21.94
C THR A 534 -2.54 1.00 -21.77
N ALA A 535 -3.42 0.08 -22.13
CA ALA A 535 -4.85 0.18 -21.94
C ALA A 535 -5.31 -0.97 -21.02
N THR A 536 -6.09 -0.64 -20.01
CA THR A 536 -6.64 -1.62 -19.07
C THR A 536 -8.13 -1.37 -18.85
N TYR A 537 -8.88 -2.44 -18.76
CA TYR A 537 -10.28 -2.44 -18.33
C TYR A 537 -10.46 -3.47 -17.22
N ARG A 538 -11.02 -3.04 -16.09
CA ARG A 538 -11.39 -3.90 -14.96
C ARG A 538 -12.87 -3.75 -14.68
N ARG A 539 -13.56 -4.88 -14.50
CA ARG A 539 -14.95 -4.93 -14.02
C ARG A 539 -14.97 -5.63 -12.66
N THR A 540 -15.73 -5.07 -11.73
CA THR A 540 -15.85 -5.56 -10.36
C THR A 540 -17.32 -5.71 -10.00
N ASN A 541 -17.70 -6.85 -9.40
CA ASN A 541 -19.02 -7.11 -8.86
C ASN A 541 -18.86 -7.63 -7.43
N VAL A 542 -19.14 -6.77 -6.45
CA VAL A 542 -19.08 -7.10 -5.03
C VAL A 542 -20.47 -7.04 -4.46
N LYS A 543 -20.89 -8.12 -3.80
CA LYS A 543 -22.17 -8.20 -3.11
C LYS A 543 -21.96 -8.71 -1.69
N SER A 544 -22.77 -8.21 -0.78
CA SER A 544 -22.85 -8.68 0.62
C SER A 544 -24.30 -8.64 1.08
N THR A 545 -24.65 -9.48 2.03
CA THR A 545 -25.99 -9.51 2.63
C THR A 545 -26.08 -8.47 3.74
N PHE A 546 -26.88 -7.43 3.52
CA PHE A 546 -27.19 -6.38 4.50
C PHE A 546 -28.67 -6.51 4.88
N GLY A 547 -28.97 -6.56 6.18
CA GLY A 547 -30.36 -6.68 6.66
C GLY A 547 -31.10 -7.89 6.06
N GLY A 548 -30.41 -9.03 5.80
CA GLY A 548 -30.97 -10.23 5.18
C GLY A 548 -31.15 -10.16 3.66
N VAL A 549 -30.73 -9.08 2.98
CA VAL A 549 -30.84 -8.90 1.54
C VAL A 549 -29.48 -8.85 0.87
N LEU A 550 -29.22 -9.74 -0.08
CA LEU A 550 -27.99 -9.74 -0.89
C LEU A 550 -28.03 -8.60 -1.91
N ARG A 551 -27.18 -7.59 -1.73
CA ARG A 551 -27.11 -6.40 -2.59
C ARG A 551 -25.69 -5.96 -2.91
N GLU A 552 -25.54 -5.07 -3.91
CA GLU A 552 -24.25 -4.48 -4.27
C GLU A 552 -23.64 -3.74 -3.05
N LYS A 553 -22.36 -3.98 -2.77
CA LYS A 553 -21.64 -3.25 -1.70
C LYS A 553 -21.60 -1.76 -2.03
N PRO A 554 -22.00 -0.87 -1.11
CA PRO A 554 -21.97 0.57 -1.36
C PRO A 554 -20.56 1.09 -1.57
N LEU A 555 -20.43 2.28 -2.17
CA LEU A 555 -19.18 3.00 -2.40
C LEU A 555 -18.13 2.15 -3.17
N THR A 556 -18.60 1.27 -4.07
CA THR A 556 -17.76 0.40 -4.88
C THR A 556 -18.02 0.62 -6.37
N ASN A 557 -16.96 1.05 -7.07
CA ASN A 557 -17.03 1.30 -8.52
C ASN A 557 -17.23 0.00 -9.29
N LYS A 558 -18.17 -0.01 -10.25
CA LYS A 558 -18.48 -1.20 -11.08
C LYS A 558 -17.38 -1.54 -12.07
N TYR A 559 -16.65 -0.54 -12.55
CA TYR A 559 -15.54 -0.72 -13.48
C TYR A 559 -14.49 0.37 -13.31
N LYS A 560 -13.28 0.09 -13.78
CA LYS A 560 -12.20 1.05 -13.97
C LYS A 560 -11.56 0.83 -15.33
N GLY A 561 -11.47 1.91 -16.12
CA GLY A 561 -10.64 1.99 -17.31
C GLY A 561 -9.38 2.76 -17.01
N LEU A 562 -8.25 2.35 -17.55
CA LEU A 562 -6.98 3.08 -17.44
C LEU A 562 -6.28 3.09 -18.78
N LEU A 563 -5.94 4.30 -19.25
CA LEU A 563 -5.13 4.51 -20.45
C LEU A 563 -3.89 5.28 -20.06
N THR A 564 -2.71 4.64 -20.14
CA THR A 564 -1.44 5.26 -19.79
C THR A 564 -0.54 5.35 -21.04
N ALA A 565 -0.16 6.58 -21.39
CA ALA A 565 0.76 6.88 -22.48
C ALA A 565 2.08 7.40 -21.92
N SER A 566 3.20 6.86 -22.38
CA SER A 566 4.55 7.33 -22.01
C SER A 566 5.38 7.53 -23.27
N TYR A 567 5.99 8.71 -23.40
CA TYR A 567 6.84 9.06 -24.53
C TYR A 567 8.18 9.60 -24.07
N LYS A 568 9.25 8.92 -24.46
CA LYS A 568 10.64 9.28 -24.18
C LYS A 568 11.43 9.41 -25.48
N PRO A 569 11.41 10.60 -26.12
CA PRO A 569 12.03 10.82 -27.42
C PRO A 569 13.56 10.80 -27.36
N GLY A 570 14.18 10.32 -28.45
CA GLY A 570 15.61 10.43 -28.73
C GLY A 570 16.53 9.92 -27.62
N LEU A 571 17.45 10.76 -27.16
CA LEU A 571 18.43 10.45 -26.12
C LEU A 571 17.83 10.36 -24.69
N GLY A 572 16.51 10.36 -24.56
CA GLY A 572 15.83 10.24 -23.27
C GLY A 572 16.01 11.46 -22.35
N LYS A 573 16.32 12.63 -22.89
CA LYS A 573 16.42 13.87 -22.11
C LYS A 573 15.07 14.41 -21.66
N TRP A 574 14.00 14.06 -22.37
CA TRP A 574 12.62 14.40 -22.04
C TRP A 574 11.80 13.14 -21.85
N GLN A 575 10.80 13.22 -21.00
CA GLN A 575 9.77 12.20 -20.84
C GLN A 575 8.42 12.90 -20.65
N PHE A 576 7.41 12.39 -21.36
CA PHE A 576 6.03 12.87 -21.32
C PHE A 576 5.17 11.67 -20.91
N ASP A 577 4.41 11.82 -19.85
CA ASP A 577 3.53 10.79 -19.31
C ASP A 577 2.12 11.36 -19.20
N ALA A 578 1.11 10.57 -19.55
CA ALA A 578 -0.29 10.91 -19.37
C ALA A 578 -1.07 9.66 -18.97
N THR A 579 -2.00 9.82 -18.04
CA THR A 579 -2.86 8.75 -17.55
C THR A 579 -4.29 9.24 -17.49
N LEU A 580 -5.18 8.61 -18.27
CA LEU A 580 -6.62 8.81 -18.20
C LEU A 580 -7.23 7.66 -17.40
N GLN A 581 -7.97 7.98 -16.34
CA GLN A 581 -8.76 7.06 -15.55
C GLN A 581 -10.24 7.27 -15.83
N LEU A 582 -10.95 6.18 -16.11
CA LEU A 582 -12.39 6.12 -16.26
C LEU A 582 -12.95 5.34 -15.07
N ASN A 583 -13.57 6.02 -14.11
CA ASN A 583 -14.12 5.42 -12.92
C ASN A 583 -15.63 5.18 -13.11
N GLY A 584 -16.08 3.94 -12.95
CA GLY A 584 -17.50 3.59 -13.07
C GLY A 584 -18.30 4.06 -11.87
N GLY A 585 -19.58 4.29 -12.10
CA GLY A 585 -20.52 4.56 -11.02
C GLY A 585 -20.75 3.34 -10.12
N GLY A 586 -21.41 3.56 -8.99
CA GLY A 586 -21.72 2.54 -8.01
C GLY A 586 -23.00 2.85 -7.23
N ARG A 587 -23.29 2.03 -6.21
CA ARG A 587 -24.38 2.25 -5.26
C ARG A 587 -23.90 3.10 -4.09
N LEU A 588 -24.74 3.98 -3.58
CA LEU A 588 -24.62 4.62 -2.28
C LEU A 588 -25.42 3.85 -1.23
N PRO A 589 -25.14 4.00 0.07
CA PRO A 589 -26.02 3.52 1.12
C PRO A 589 -27.45 4.06 0.98
N ASP A 590 -28.41 3.37 1.58
CA ASP A 590 -29.81 3.81 1.53
C ASP A 590 -29.98 5.18 2.22
N ALA A 591 -30.71 6.08 1.56
CA ALA A 591 -30.93 7.46 2.01
C ALA A 591 -32.05 7.54 3.05
N TYR A 592 -31.98 8.50 3.97
CA TYR A 592 -33.11 8.87 4.79
C TYR A 592 -34.05 9.82 4.01
N THR A 593 -35.29 9.89 4.46
CA THR A 593 -36.28 10.82 3.91
C THR A 593 -36.20 12.15 4.63
N THR A 594 -36.03 13.23 3.87
CA THR A 594 -36.03 14.61 4.38
C THR A 594 -37.43 15.09 4.70
N ASP A 595 -37.58 16.24 5.37
CA ASP A 595 -38.87 16.80 5.81
C ASP A 595 -39.83 17.09 4.63
N ASP A 596 -39.28 17.35 3.45
CA ASP A 596 -40.06 17.57 2.21
C ASP A 596 -40.46 16.27 1.50
N GLY A 597 -40.11 15.11 2.05
CA GLY A 597 -40.42 13.80 1.52
C GLY A 597 -39.47 13.29 0.42
N SER A 598 -38.40 14.03 0.10
CA SER A 598 -37.38 13.63 -0.84
C SER A 598 -36.30 12.77 -0.19
N PRO A 599 -35.56 11.92 -0.95
CA PRO A 599 -34.38 11.24 -0.41
C PRO A 599 -33.24 12.24 -0.21
N SER A 600 -32.48 12.10 0.88
CA SER A 600 -31.34 12.95 1.24
C SER A 600 -30.19 12.90 0.22
N TRP A 601 -30.06 11.80 -0.52
CA TRP A 601 -29.14 11.62 -1.63
C TRP A 601 -29.65 10.58 -2.63
N ASP A 602 -29.04 10.54 -3.82
CA ASP A 602 -29.34 9.54 -4.84
C ASP A 602 -28.85 8.16 -4.41
N ASN A 603 -29.56 7.09 -4.74
CA ASN A 603 -29.14 5.71 -4.44
C ASN A 603 -27.91 5.27 -5.23
N ARG A 604 -27.47 6.04 -6.23
CA ARG A 604 -26.33 5.75 -7.10
C ARG A 604 -25.57 7.00 -7.48
N TYR A 605 -24.26 6.86 -7.55
CA TYR A 605 -23.39 7.87 -8.16
C TYR A 605 -23.01 7.48 -9.59
N LYS A 606 -22.75 8.50 -10.41
CA LYS A 606 -22.35 8.36 -11.82
C LYS A 606 -20.84 8.13 -11.92
N GLY A 607 -20.40 7.53 -13.03
CA GLY A 607 -18.98 7.46 -13.35
C GLY A 607 -18.36 8.83 -13.61
N PHE A 608 -17.03 8.92 -13.45
CA PHE A 608 -16.26 10.14 -13.69
C PHE A 608 -14.90 9.83 -14.29
N GLU A 609 -14.27 10.85 -14.84
CA GLU A 609 -12.99 10.76 -15.52
C GLU A 609 -11.97 11.65 -14.83
N GLN A 610 -10.72 11.15 -14.75
CA GLN A 610 -9.58 11.91 -14.25
C GLN A 610 -8.43 11.78 -15.23
N LEU A 611 -7.85 12.92 -15.61
CA LEU A 611 -6.65 13.00 -16.43
C LEU A 611 -5.50 13.51 -15.57
N SER A 612 -4.37 12.82 -15.61
CA SER A 612 -3.11 13.28 -15.02
C SER A 612 -2.03 13.30 -16.09
N ALA A 613 -1.14 14.29 -16.06
CA ALA A 613 -0.04 14.40 -17.01
C ALA A 613 1.21 14.97 -16.36
N GLN A 614 2.38 14.52 -16.80
CA GLN A 614 3.68 14.99 -16.32
C GLN A 614 4.68 15.13 -17.47
N VAL A 615 5.48 16.16 -17.39
CA VAL A 615 6.67 16.35 -18.23
C VAL A 615 7.90 16.35 -17.35
N THR A 616 8.91 15.55 -17.71
CA THR A 616 10.18 15.48 -17.00
C THR A 616 11.34 15.79 -17.94
N ARG A 617 12.21 16.72 -17.52
CA ARG A 617 13.50 17.00 -18.18
C ARG A 617 14.63 16.42 -17.37
N PHE A 618 15.42 15.53 -17.97
CA PHE A 618 16.58 14.90 -17.34
C PHE A 618 17.87 15.63 -17.72
N PHE A 619 18.70 15.90 -16.72
CA PHE A 619 20.06 16.39 -16.84
C PHE A 619 21.03 15.33 -16.27
N ARG A 620 22.32 15.63 -16.22
CA ARG A 620 23.33 14.64 -15.79
C ARG A 620 23.16 14.19 -14.34
N PHE A 621 22.89 15.13 -13.42
CA PHE A 621 22.82 14.90 -11.97
C PHE A 621 21.47 15.27 -11.36
N TRP A 622 20.55 15.77 -12.15
CA TRP A 622 19.26 16.22 -11.67
C TRP A 622 18.19 16.11 -12.75
N SER A 623 16.96 16.22 -12.34
CA SER A 623 15.82 16.36 -13.24
C SER A 623 14.82 17.34 -12.65
N ILE A 624 14.12 18.05 -13.52
CA ILE A 624 12.95 18.85 -13.17
C ILE A 624 11.72 18.18 -13.77
N TYR A 625 10.65 18.17 -13.02
CA TYR A 625 9.37 17.66 -13.48
C TYR A 625 8.28 18.65 -13.11
N ALA A 626 7.26 18.73 -13.97
CA ALA A 626 6.05 19.51 -13.73
C ALA A 626 4.87 18.77 -14.32
N GLY A 627 3.71 18.88 -13.69
CA GLY A 627 2.53 18.16 -14.11
C GLY A 627 1.27 18.64 -13.42
N GLY A 628 0.21 17.88 -13.65
CA GLY A 628 -1.06 18.10 -13.00
C GLY A 628 -1.82 16.80 -12.82
N GLU A 629 -2.55 16.74 -11.74
CA GLU A 629 -3.47 15.67 -11.36
C GLU A 629 -4.89 16.18 -11.47
N ASN A 630 -5.81 15.25 -11.80
CA ASN A 630 -7.22 15.57 -11.98
C ASN A 630 -7.45 16.79 -12.91
N LEU A 631 -6.73 16.83 -14.05
CA LEU A 631 -6.81 17.93 -15.03
C LEU A 631 -8.20 18.11 -15.65
N THR A 632 -9.08 17.10 -15.53
CA THR A 632 -10.51 17.22 -15.87
C THR A 632 -11.26 18.12 -14.89
N GLY A 633 -10.68 18.42 -13.74
CA GLY A 633 -11.28 19.26 -12.70
C GLY A 633 -12.52 18.64 -12.05
N PHE A 634 -12.74 17.31 -12.23
CA PHE A 634 -13.89 16.65 -11.62
C PHE A 634 -13.76 16.66 -10.09
N LYS A 635 -14.83 17.04 -9.42
CA LYS A 635 -14.98 16.91 -7.96
C LYS A 635 -16.39 16.41 -7.61
N GLN A 636 -16.50 15.65 -6.55
CA GLN A 636 -17.77 15.21 -6.00
C GLN A 636 -18.53 16.43 -5.50
N LYS A 637 -19.81 16.53 -5.87
CA LYS A 637 -20.72 17.51 -5.29
C LYS A 637 -21.19 17.01 -3.93
N ASN A 638 -21.25 17.91 -2.95
CA ASN A 638 -21.71 17.64 -1.59
C ASN A 638 -21.00 16.41 -0.99
N PRO A 639 -19.65 16.43 -0.84
CA PRO A 639 -18.92 15.30 -0.26
C PRO A 639 -19.26 15.13 1.23
N ILE A 640 -19.72 16.21 1.90
CA ILE A 640 -20.20 16.20 3.27
C ILE A 640 -21.71 16.46 3.26
N ILE A 641 -22.47 15.54 3.81
CA ILE A 641 -23.91 15.66 3.98
C ILE A 641 -24.20 16.53 5.21
N ALA A 642 -25.19 17.43 5.12
CA ALA A 642 -25.58 18.37 6.17
C ALA A 642 -24.39 19.16 6.78
N ALA A 643 -23.45 19.63 5.93
CA ALA A 643 -22.27 20.38 6.36
C ALA A 643 -22.60 21.67 7.16
N ASN A 644 -23.81 22.23 6.99
CA ASN A 644 -24.30 23.38 7.72
C ASN A 644 -24.74 23.08 9.15
N ASP A 645 -24.91 21.79 9.52
CA ASP A 645 -25.26 21.35 10.88
C ASP A 645 -24.35 20.18 11.31
N PRO A 646 -23.04 20.43 11.56
CA PRO A 646 -22.08 19.37 11.84
C PRO A 646 -22.28 18.68 13.20
N TRP A 647 -23.13 19.23 14.06
CA TRP A 647 -23.48 18.65 15.36
C TRP A 647 -24.74 17.79 15.28
N GLY A 648 -25.50 17.88 14.19
CA GLY A 648 -26.73 17.13 13.95
C GLY A 648 -26.49 15.68 13.58
N GLN A 649 -27.55 14.87 13.75
CA GLN A 649 -27.50 13.43 13.40
C GLN A 649 -27.36 13.14 11.89
N ASN A 650 -27.69 14.13 11.05
CA ASN A 650 -27.60 14.02 9.60
C ASN A 650 -26.21 14.35 9.03
N PHE A 651 -25.31 14.85 9.85
CA PHE A 651 -23.96 15.19 9.42
C PHE A 651 -23.17 13.92 9.04
N ASP A 652 -22.63 13.87 7.81
CA ASP A 652 -21.89 12.71 7.36
C ASP A 652 -20.83 13.06 6.32
N SER A 653 -19.56 12.88 6.69
CA SER A 653 -18.40 13.04 5.80
C SER A 653 -17.97 11.73 5.11
N THR A 654 -18.64 10.60 5.39
CA THR A 654 -18.20 9.26 4.92
C THR A 654 -18.79 8.86 3.59
N MET A 655 -19.67 9.67 3.01
CA MET A 655 -20.34 9.42 1.72
C MET A 655 -19.47 9.77 0.52
N ILE A 656 -18.18 9.43 0.59
CA ILE A 656 -17.18 9.79 -0.40
C ILE A 656 -17.01 8.71 -1.49
N TRP A 657 -17.17 9.09 -2.74
CA TRP A 657 -17.03 8.19 -3.89
C TRP A 657 -16.16 8.76 -5.02
N GLY A 658 -15.80 10.04 -4.97
CA GLY A 658 -15.00 10.75 -5.96
C GLY A 658 -13.99 11.71 -5.32
N PRO A 659 -13.20 12.41 -6.12
CA PRO A 659 -12.30 13.45 -5.62
C PRO A 659 -13.06 14.58 -4.91
N VAL A 660 -12.52 15.05 -3.79
CA VAL A 660 -13.08 16.20 -3.02
C VAL A 660 -12.60 17.53 -3.56
N HIS A 661 -11.45 17.57 -4.25
CA HIS A 661 -10.84 18.78 -4.81
C HIS A 661 -10.66 18.69 -6.33
N GLY A 662 -10.58 19.82 -7.00
CA GLY A 662 -10.34 19.93 -8.42
C GLY A 662 -8.89 19.66 -8.85
N ALA A 663 -8.46 20.26 -9.96
CA ALA A 663 -7.13 20.06 -10.52
C ALA A 663 -6.02 20.55 -9.57
N VAL A 664 -4.94 19.78 -9.46
CA VAL A 664 -3.73 20.10 -8.70
C VAL A 664 -2.55 20.16 -9.65
N PHE A 665 -1.87 21.30 -9.73
CA PHE A 665 -0.64 21.48 -10.51
C PHE A 665 0.57 21.40 -9.60
N TYR A 666 1.66 20.81 -10.07
CA TYR A 666 2.87 20.63 -9.29
C TYR A 666 4.15 20.83 -10.09
N ILE A 667 5.21 21.14 -9.37
CA ILE A 667 6.57 21.19 -9.87
C ILE A 667 7.52 20.55 -8.84
N GLY A 668 8.56 19.90 -9.32
CA GLY A 668 9.58 19.36 -8.42
C GLY A 668 10.93 19.18 -9.09
N VAL A 669 11.94 19.02 -8.23
CA VAL A 669 13.34 18.81 -8.63
C VAL A 669 13.85 17.55 -7.93
N ARG A 670 14.47 16.66 -8.71
CA ARG A 670 15.18 15.48 -8.21
C ARG A 670 16.67 15.64 -8.44
N LEU A 671 17.45 15.55 -7.39
CA LEU A 671 18.90 15.52 -7.44
C LEU A 671 19.38 14.07 -7.29
N ASN A 672 20.38 13.67 -8.06
CA ASN A 672 20.94 12.34 -7.98
C ASN A 672 22.44 12.40 -8.29
N TRP A 673 23.27 12.26 -7.25
CA TRP A 673 24.73 12.37 -7.34
C TRP A 673 25.42 11.07 -7.74
N ASN A 674 24.70 9.98 -8.01
CA ASN A 674 25.30 8.68 -8.34
C ASN A 674 25.74 8.54 -9.81
N LYS A 675 25.57 9.58 -10.61
CA LYS A 675 25.91 9.57 -12.04
C LYS A 675 27.30 10.17 -12.33
N ILE A 676 28.23 10.09 -11.36
CA ILE A 676 29.62 10.47 -11.55
C ILE A 676 30.42 9.27 -12.04
#